data_da53d80fc64a60e5fdeae8f8cb4c2f1d
#
_entry.id   da53d80fc64a60e5fdeae8f8cb4c2f1d
#
_cell.length_a   1.000
_cell.length_b   1.000
_cell.length_c   1.000
_cell.angle_alpha   90.00
_cell.angle_beta   90.00
_cell.angle_gamma   90.00
#
_symmetry.space_group_name_H-M   'P 1'
#
loop_
_entity.id
_entity.type
_entity.pdbx_description
1 polymer ?
#
loop_
_entity_poly.entity_id
_entity_poly.type
_entity_poly.pdbx_seq_one_letter_code
_entity_poly.pdbx_strand_id
1 'polypeptide(L)'
;MNIVVLVLVLIATGLSTVHTQGTFTLENDRFVRDGKPTQLISGSVHYHRIPVPYWRDRLLRVRSMGLNTIELYIPWNYHERYPGEYTWDGMADVFSFIELIQELEMVVLLRVGPYICAEWDFGGLPWWLGSSQVVGGGKMHLRSSDPDYLEHVNRWFDVLLPKVAPYLYQRGGPVVMVQLENEYGFIGDAHDKQYMRHLVKLARKALGDDIVLFTTDPPPVVEKGSLPDDEIFSVVDFGPGWYNLSDAFGAQSKYNPPGKSPALCSEFYPGWLVHWGEKMANTSAQVLTDSFSEILAYNQGSGSVNFYMAHGGTNFGWTAGAGIALYAEEGAGESYQAHITSYDYDCMVSEAGQYGQPGIGGPNKYEMIRDAVKKHMGCEPPASPPPPTIKAYGQVDLQESVPLLEALPQLWLGDGIVSRRPLPMEEYGQGGGLILYRVKVKAEALQNGAELDVSSPVHDYARIMVDGKVVASLDRNKKAKVSLPVLDTFSSDQDLVTLDILVEGIGRDNSGSKFDLKGLMSQDVYLNGDLLEDWRVFPLELKDTALIPFQTLAGSAPKAVSSPSPTPTFYRGTFNADTSLKSKDGILPDSFLAMPAWSKGVLFLNGFNLGWYWPSAGPQMTMYIPGPMLQDGQNELILFEVEASPKEASVTLVETPDFYGPKSKQQQQQQQQHDAMAQEEMHGFSQCTLLILEQGRTLNAKRMSSTV
;
A
#
# COMPACT_ATOMS: atom_id res chain seq x y z
N MET A 1 26.03 41.42 -64.54
CA MET A 1 25.40 41.69 -63.26
C MET A 1 25.29 40.34 -62.52
N ASN A 2 26.33 40.04 -61.79
CA ASN A 2 26.46 38.72 -61.14
C ASN A 2 25.93 38.80 -59.71
N ILE A 3 24.90 38.00 -59.41
CA ILE A 3 24.35 37.83 -58.06
C ILE A 3 25.10 36.65 -57.43
N VAL A 4 25.93 36.97 -56.42
CA VAL A 4 26.57 35.96 -55.53
C VAL A 4 25.55 35.60 -54.48
N VAL A 5 25.10 34.34 -54.47
CA VAL A 5 24.30 33.76 -53.39
C VAL A 5 25.23 33.26 -52.31
N LEU A 6 25.21 33.87 -51.16
CA LEU A 6 25.95 33.47 -49.95
C LEU A 6 25.15 32.40 -49.22
N VAL A 7 25.57 31.14 -49.26
CA VAL A 7 24.99 30.05 -48.47
C VAL A 7 25.64 30.04 -47.10
N LEU A 8 24.95 30.49 -46.08
CA LEU A 8 25.33 30.34 -44.66
C LEU A 8 25.05 28.90 -44.22
N VAL A 9 26.08 28.09 -44.09
CA VAL A 9 26.00 26.79 -43.43
C VAL A 9 26.10 27.04 -41.92
N LEU A 10 24.95 26.94 -41.23
CA LEU A 10 24.89 26.87 -39.77
C LEU A 10 25.40 25.49 -39.34
N ILE A 11 26.68 25.44 -38.90
CA ILE A 11 27.20 24.29 -38.16
C ILE A 11 26.57 24.36 -36.75
N ALA A 12 25.52 23.59 -36.51
CA ALA A 12 25.05 23.30 -35.17
C ALA A 12 26.11 22.43 -34.47
N THR A 13 27.02 23.06 -33.76
CA THR A 13 27.87 22.34 -32.79
C THR A 13 26.93 21.90 -31.65
N GLY A 14 26.54 20.62 -31.70
CA GLY A 14 25.96 19.97 -30.56
C GLY A 14 26.95 20.04 -29.40
N LEU A 15 26.71 20.95 -28.48
CA LEU A 15 27.33 20.90 -27.16
C LEU A 15 26.80 19.65 -26.49
N SER A 16 27.51 18.53 -26.66
CA SER A 16 27.41 17.40 -25.73
C SER A 16 27.82 17.97 -24.38
N THR A 17 26.87 18.19 -23.49
CA THR A 17 27.12 18.43 -22.08
C THR A 17 27.90 17.21 -21.59
N VAL A 18 29.20 17.36 -21.40
CA VAL A 18 30.01 16.39 -20.66
C VAL A 18 29.42 16.39 -19.26
N HIS A 19 28.57 15.43 -18.96
CA HIS A 19 28.12 15.18 -17.60
C HIS A 19 29.38 14.76 -16.84
N THR A 20 29.92 15.64 -16.02
CA THR A 20 30.96 15.29 -15.06
C THR A 20 30.37 14.19 -14.17
N GLN A 21 31.08 13.05 -14.10
CA GLN A 21 30.72 11.98 -13.19
C GLN A 21 30.64 12.55 -11.76
N GLY A 22 29.44 12.52 -11.16
CA GLY A 22 29.24 12.94 -9.77
C GLY A 22 29.86 11.92 -8.82
N THR A 23 30.20 12.36 -7.62
CA THR A 23 30.69 11.48 -6.55
C THR A 23 29.80 11.59 -5.34
N PHE A 24 29.46 10.43 -4.74
CA PHE A 24 28.75 10.36 -3.47
C PHE A 24 29.38 9.28 -2.59
N THR A 25 29.94 9.71 -1.44
CA THR A 25 30.75 8.85 -0.57
C THR A 25 30.39 9.04 0.90
N LEU A 26 30.85 8.10 1.76
CA LEU A 26 30.76 8.16 3.21
C LEU A 26 32.16 8.45 3.77
N GLU A 27 32.37 9.63 4.34
CA GLU A 27 33.70 10.08 4.83
C GLU A 27 33.55 10.85 6.15
N ASN A 28 34.36 10.50 7.14
CA ASN A 28 34.37 11.15 8.45
C ASN A 28 32.96 11.23 9.10
N ASP A 29 32.19 10.14 9.00
CA ASP A 29 30.82 10.02 9.47
C ASP A 29 29.87 11.10 8.90
N ARG A 30 30.09 11.46 7.63
CA ARG A 30 29.26 12.39 6.84
C ARG A 30 29.01 11.86 5.45
N PHE A 31 27.87 12.22 4.88
CA PHE A 31 27.66 12.12 3.44
C PHE A 31 28.47 13.21 2.74
N VAL A 32 29.17 12.85 1.68
CA VAL A 32 29.97 13.76 0.87
C VAL A 32 29.54 13.64 -0.59
N ARG A 33 29.03 14.75 -1.15
CA ARG A 33 28.61 14.86 -2.54
C ARG A 33 29.53 15.83 -3.28
N ASP A 34 30.19 15.37 -4.33
CA ASP A 34 31.16 16.15 -5.13
C ASP A 34 32.22 16.83 -4.26
N GLY A 35 32.74 16.07 -3.29
CA GLY A 35 33.75 16.52 -2.34
C GLY A 35 33.24 17.49 -1.26
N LYS A 36 31.94 17.71 -1.15
CA LYS A 36 31.35 18.60 -0.14
C LYS A 36 30.46 17.81 0.83
N PRO A 37 30.63 18.04 2.14
CA PRO A 37 29.67 17.49 3.13
C PRO A 37 28.25 17.89 2.77
N THR A 38 27.35 16.92 2.82
CA THR A 38 25.92 17.08 2.45
C THR A 38 25.05 16.44 3.52
N GLN A 39 23.99 17.11 3.92
CA GLN A 39 22.96 16.57 4.78
C GLN A 39 21.74 16.17 3.93
N LEU A 40 21.23 14.96 4.12
CA LEU A 40 20.03 14.49 3.43
C LEU A 40 18.81 14.79 4.29
N ILE A 41 17.96 15.68 3.79
CA ILE A 41 16.61 15.93 4.34
C ILE A 41 15.65 15.37 3.30
N SER A 42 15.18 14.17 3.55
CA SER A 42 14.49 13.32 2.59
C SER A 42 13.01 13.13 2.95
N GLY A 43 12.22 12.74 1.98
CA GLY A 43 10.86 12.27 2.19
C GLY A 43 10.45 11.20 1.19
N SER A 44 9.76 10.17 1.69
CA SER A 44 9.23 9.10 0.86
C SER A 44 8.00 9.58 0.10
N VAL A 45 8.00 9.31 -1.22
CA VAL A 45 6.90 9.60 -2.14
C VAL A 45 6.76 8.42 -3.10
N HIS A 46 5.61 7.78 -3.11
CA HIS A 46 5.35 6.58 -3.89
C HIS A 46 4.68 6.92 -5.23
N TYR A 47 5.43 6.95 -6.35
CA TYR A 47 4.92 7.26 -7.69
C TYR A 47 3.69 6.43 -8.08
N HIS A 48 3.65 5.17 -7.69
CA HIS A 48 2.58 4.21 -7.99
C HIS A 48 1.28 4.45 -7.19
N ARG A 49 1.29 5.37 -6.20
CA ARG A 49 0.13 5.83 -5.42
C ARG A 49 -0.39 7.21 -5.85
N ILE A 50 0.17 7.78 -6.93
CA ILE A 50 -0.12 9.14 -7.38
C ILE A 50 -0.40 9.14 -8.88
N PRO A 51 -1.51 9.73 -9.35
CA PRO A 51 -1.73 9.92 -10.78
C PRO A 51 -0.60 10.69 -11.45
N VAL A 52 -0.13 10.24 -12.61
CA VAL A 52 1.04 10.82 -13.33
C VAL A 52 1.01 12.35 -13.44
N PRO A 53 -0.14 13.02 -13.80
CA PRO A 53 -0.16 14.47 -13.90
C PRO A 53 0.10 15.21 -12.57
N TYR A 54 0.00 14.50 -11.43
CA TYR A 54 0.27 15.08 -10.10
C TYR A 54 1.68 14.84 -9.59
N TRP A 55 2.52 14.06 -10.25
CA TRP A 55 3.88 13.78 -9.79
C TRP A 55 4.69 15.06 -9.53
N ARG A 56 4.71 15.99 -10.50
CA ARG A 56 5.42 17.27 -10.37
C ARG A 56 4.88 18.10 -9.20
N ASP A 57 3.57 18.19 -9.06
CA ASP A 57 2.94 18.96 -7.97
C ASP A 57 3.33 18.41 -6.59
N ARG A 58 3.26 17.09 -6.39
CA ARG A 58 3.61 16.45 -5.12
C ARG A 58 5.09 16.61 -4.79
N LEU A 59 5.98 16.44 -5.76
CA LEU A 59 7.41 16.67 -5.58
C LEU A 59 7.74 18.14 -5.27
N LEU A 60 7.07 19.10 -5.90
CA LEU A 60 7.23 20.53 -5.60
C LEU A 60 6.78 20.87 -4.18
N ARG A 61 5.69 20.25 -3.68
CA ARG A 61 5.24 20.42 -2.29
C ARG A 61 6.27 19.89 -1.30
N VAL A 62 6.84 18.73 -1.56
CA VAL A 62 7.90 18.15 -0.72
C VAL A 62 9.15 19.01 -0.77
N ARG A 63 9.60 19.46 -1.96
CA ARG A 63 10.74 20.37 -2.12
C ARG A 63 10.52 21.70 -1.40
N SER A 64 9.30 22.22 -1.39
CA SER A 64 8.98 23.49 -0.74
C SER A 64 8.93 23.43 0.78
N MET A 65 8.90 22.24 1.40
CA MET A 65 9.22 22.08 2.82
C MET A 65 10.73 22.26 3.11
N GLY A 66 11.56 22.33 2.09
CA GLY A 66 13.02 22.42 2.20
C GLY A 66 13.73 21.07 2.10
N LEU A 67 13.02 20.00 1.72
CA LEU A 67 13.62 18.69 1.49
C LEU A 67 14.44 18.73 0.18
N ASN A 68 15.57 18.05 0.19
CA ASN A 68 16.52 18.01 -0.92
C ASN A 68 16.66 16.61 -1.54
N THR A 69 15.95 15.64 -0.98
CA THR A 69 16.06 14.23 -1.33
C THR A 69 14.68 13.60 -1.35
N ILE A 70 14.45 12.68 -2.29
CA ILE A 70 13.26 11.83 -2.35
C ILE A 70 13.68 10.39 -2.15
N GLU A 71 12.99 9.69 -1.27
CA GLU A 71 13.06 8.24 -1.18
C GLU A 71 11.89 7.62 -1.93
N LEU A 72 12.16 6.59 -2.73
CA LEU A 72 11.12 5.89 -3.47
C LEU A 72 11.35 4.37 -3.51
N TYR A 73 10.25 3.62 -3.59
CA TYR A 73 10.21 2.17 -3.57
C TYR A 73 9.80 1.63 -4.92
N ILE A 74 10.36 0.50 -5.33
CA ILE A 74 9.97 -0.21 -6.56
C ILE A 74 9.29 -1.53 -6.16
N PRO A 75 7.93 -1.59 -6.14
CA PRO A 75 7.22 -2.83 -5.84
C PRO A 75 7.37 -3.84 -6.98
N TRP A 76 7.92 -5.00 -6.72
CA TRP A 76 8.10 -6.03 -7.74
C TRP A 76 6.76 -6.46 -8.36
N ASN A 77 5.72 -6.73 -7.54
CA ASN A 77 4.39 -7.13 -8.00
C ASN A 77 3.64 -6.08 -8.82
N TYR A 78 4.05 -4.82 -8.76
CA TYR A 78 3.47 -3.75 -9.57
C TYR A 78 4.02 -3.73 -10.98
N HIS A 79 5.30 -4.07 -11.11
CA HIS A 79 6.00 -4.10 -12.39
C HIS A 79 5.98 -5.47 -13.07
N GLU A 80 5.86 -6.57 -12.33
CA GLU A 80 5.69 -7.93 -12.82
C GLU A 80 4.42 -8.54 -12.24
N ARG A 81 3.27 -8.07 -12.71
CA ARG A 81 1.95 -8.51 -12.23
C ARG A 81 1.67 -9.98 -12.54
N TYR A 82 2.17 -10.46 -13.69
CA TYR A 82 2.15 -11.86 -14.10
C TYR A 82 3.57 -12.30 -14.45
N PRO A 83 3.90 -13.58 -14.28
CA PRO A 83 5.27 -14.08 -14.50
C PRO A 83 5.81 -13.72 -15.89
N GLY A 84 6.88 -12.93 -15.93
CA GLY A 84 7.54 -12.51 -17.17
C GLY A 84 6.88 -11.34 -17.91
N GLU A 85 5.76 -10.79 -17.41
CA GLU A 85 5.07 -9.64 -18.00
C GLU A 85 5.45 -8.37 -17.24
N TYR A 86 6.28 -7.52 -17.84
CA TYR A 86 6.82 -6.32 -17.19
C TYR A 86 6.13 -5.05 -17.70
N THR A 87 5.72 -4.16 -16.77
CA THR A 87 5.07 -2.88 -17.05
C THR A 87 5.94 -1.73 -16.55
N TRP A 88 6.24 -0.75 -17.42
CA TRP A 88 7.08 0.42 -17.15
C TRP A 88 6.49 1.70 -17.75
N ASP A 89 5.19 1.80 -17.87
CA ASP A 89 4.47 2.93 -18.44
C ASP A 89 3.34 3.43 -17.52
N GLY A 90 2.76 4.60 -17.83
CA GLY A 90 1.73 5.23 -17.01
C GLY A 90 2.19 5.42 -15.57
N MET A 91 1.38 5.02 -14.59
CA MET A 91 1.76 5.10 -13.18
C MET A 91 2.90 4.13 -12.79
N ALA A 92 3.29 3.20 -13.66
CA ALA A 92 4.43 2.31 -13.46
C ALA A 92 5.74 2.87 -14.06
N ASP A 93 5.75 4.06 -14.64
CA ASP A 93 6.95 4.68 -15.21
C ASP A 93 7.81 5.35 -14.13
N VAL A 94 8.47 4.51 -13.32
CA VAL A 94 9.39 4.98 -12.26
C VAL A 94 10.56 5.78 -12.81
N PHE A 95 10.97 5.53 -14.05
CA PHE A 95 12.14 6.21 -14.62
C PHE A 95 11.84 7.66 -14.96
N SER A 96 10.68 7.95 -15.58
CA SER A 96 10.21 9.34 -15.76
C SER A 96 10.00 10.07 -14.42
N PHE A 97 9.60 9.34 -13.36
CA PHE A 97 9.51 9.94 -12.02
C PHE A 97 10.90 10.30 -11.46
N ILE A 98 11.90 9.43 -11.65
CA ILE A 98 13.30 9.71 -11.26
C ILE A 98 13.88 10.90 -12.05
N GLU A 99 13.62 10.98 -13.35
CA GLU A 99 14.04 12.12 -14.19
C GLU A 99 13.39 13.42 -13.72
N LEU A 100 12.14 13.39 -13.32
CA LEU A 100 11.44 14.54 -12.77
C LEU A 100 12.05 15.01 -11.43
N ILE A 101 12.47 14.09 -10.55
CA ILE A 101 13.19 14.43 -9.31
C ILE A 101 14.50 15.13 -9.63
N GLN A 102 15.25 14.64 -10.63
CA GLN A 102 16.49 15.26 -11.10
C GLN A 102 16.26 16.65 -11.66
N GLU A 103 15.23 16.83 -12.48
CA GLU A 103 14.83 18.14 -13.03
C GLU A 103 14.53 19.15 -11.91
N LEU A 104 13.97 18.69 -10.80
CA LEU A 104 13.73 19.49 -9.61
C LEU A 104 14.95 19.64 -8.70
N GLU A 105 16.15 19.27 -9.16
CA GLU A 105 17.43 19.39 -8.47
C GLU A 105 17.49 18.66 -7.11
N MET A 106 16.72 17.57 -6.98
CA MET A 106 16.76 16.68 -5.81
C MET A 106 17.51 15.40 -6.14
N VAL A 107 17.99 14.70 -5.11
CA VAL A 107 18.62 13.38 -5.24
C VAL A 107 17.66 12.28 -4.76
N VAL A 108 18.01 11.02 -5.05
CA VAL A 108 17.15 9.87 -4.80
C VAL A 108 17.84 8.85 -3.91
N LEU A 109 17.13 8.41 -2.87
CA LEU A 109 17.35 7.15 -2.16
C LEU A 109 16.40 6.12 -2.79
N LEU A 110 16.95 5.09 -3.42
CA LEU A 110 16.15 4.13 -4.18
C LEU A 110 16.07 2.79 -3.45
N ARG A 111 14.87 2.32 -3.16
CA ARG A 111 14.63 1.00 -2.56
C ARG A 111 14.15 0.03 -3.64
N VAL A 112 15.02 -0.94 -3.98
CA VAL A 112 14.78 -1.89 -5.08
C VAL A 112 14.18 -3.22 -4.62
N GLY A 113 14.00 -3.41 -3.33
CA GLY A 113 13.47 -4.63 -2.74
C GLY A 113 14.51 -5.77 -2.71
N PRO A 114 14.13 -7.04 -2.97
CA PRO A 114 12.88 -7.52 -3.60
C PRO A 114 11.61 -7.37 -2.76
N TYR A 115 11.72 -7.37 -1.44
CA TYR A 115 10.66 -7.06 -0.49
C TYR A 115 10.77 -5.61 -0.03
N ILE A 116 9.63 -4.89 0.04
CA ILE A 116 9.60 -3.46 0.35
C ILE A 116 8.70 -3.08 1.53
N CYS A 117 7.91 -3.97 2.09
CA CYS A 117 6.87 -3.68 3.08
C CYS A 117 5.83 -2.67 2.56
N ALA A 118 5.93 -1.41 2.96
CA ALA A 118 5.21 -0.24 2.44
C ALA A 118 3.68 -0.33 2.55
N GLU A 119 3.13 -1.17 3.45
CA GLU A 119 1.68 -1.44 3.55
C GLU A 119 1.05 -1.78 2.19
N TRP A 120 1.88 -2.29 1.29
CA TRP A 120 1.55 -2.69 -0.06
C TRP A 120 1.23 -4.19 -0.11
N ASP A 121 0.33 -4.61 -1.00
CA ASP A 121 -0.06 -6.02 -1.14
C ASP A 121 1.17 -6.92 -1.18
N PHE A 122 1.23 -7.90 -0.28
CA PHE A 122 2.31 -8.87 -0.09
C PHE A 122 3.71 -8.24 0.13
N GLY A 123 3.77 -6.98 0.62
CA GLY A 123 5.04 -6.27 0.78
C GLY A 123 5.81 -6.08 -0.53
N GLY A 124 5.11 -6.00 -1.64
CA GLY A 124 5.68 -5.85 -2.99
C GLY A 124 6.10 -7.16 -3.66
N LEU A 125 6.04 -8.29 -2.98
CA LEU A 125 6.33 -9.60 -3.58
C LEU A 125 5.17 -10.00 -4.52
N PRO A 126 5.44 -10.65 -5.67
CA PRO A 126 4.40 -11.11 -6.56
C PRO A 126 3.54 -12.24 -5.97
N TRP A 127 2.22 -12.12 -6.13
CA TRP A 127 1.25 -13.12 -5.68
C TRP A 127 1.50 -14.52 -6.26
N TRP A 128 1.96 -14.60 -7.50
CA TRP A 128 2.19 -15.86 -8.22
C TRP A 128 3.35 -16.68 -7.63
N LEU A 129 4.21 -16.11 -6.80
CA LEU A 129 5.20 -16.88 -6.03
C LEU A 129 4.53 -17.92 -5.12
N GLY A 130 3.27 -17.69 -4.70
CA GLY A 130 2.50 -18.62 -3.88
C GLY A 130 1.78 -19.73 -4.67
N SER A 131 1.71 -19.65 -6.01
CA SER A 131 1.05 -20.66 -6.83
C SER A 131 1.88 -21.96 -6.89
N SER A 132 1.20 -23.11 -6.76
CA SER A 132 1.85 -24.44 -6.85
C SER A 132 2.49 -24.67 -8.22
N GLN A 133 2.02 -23.98 -9.27
CA GLN A 133 2.60 -24.05 -10.62
C GLN A 133 4.01 -23.44 -10.67
N VAL A 134 4.29 -22.46 -9.82
CA VAL A 134 5.59 -21.77 -9.72
C VAL A 134 6.49 -22.49 -8.71
N VAL A 135 5.94 -22.87 -7.57
CA VAL A 135 6.70 -23.50 -6.46
C VAL A 135 7.05 -24.97 -6.75
N GLY A 136 6.55 -25.56 -7.85
CA GLY A 136 6.87 -26.93 -8.24
C GLY A 136 6.48 -28.01 -7.19
N GLY A 137 5.55 -27.66 -6.28
CA GLY A 137 5.12 -28.51 -5.18
C GLY A 137 6.07 -28.55 -3.98
N GLY A 138 7.18 -27.77 -4.00
CA GLY A 138 8.08 -27.56 -2.87
C GLY A 138 7.57 -26.49 -1.90
N LYS A 139 8.22 -26.37 -0.75
CA LYS A 139 7.97 -25.29 0.22
C LYS A 139 9.03 -24.22 0.05
N MET A 140 8.88 -23.33 -0.92
CA MET A 140 9.75 -22.16 -1.09
C MET A 140 9.70 -21.28 0.16
N HIS A 141 10.86 -20.87 0.66
CA HIS A 141 10.99 -19.94 1.78
C HIS A 141 11.28 -18.55 1.25
N LEU A 142 10.34 -17.61 1.47
CA LEU A 142 10.49 -16.21 1.09
C LEU A 142 11.63 -15.53 1.87
N ARG A 143 12.24 -14.50 1.28
CA ARG A 143 13.26 -13.65 1.90
C ARG A 143 14.40 -14.49 2.53
N SER A 144 14.89 -15.47 1.79
CA SER A 144 15.92 -16.42 2.24
C SER A 144 16.83 -16.88 1.10
N SER A 145 17.86 -17.69 1.42
CA SER A 145 18.73 -18.37 0.42
C SER A 145 18.06 -19.58 -0.22
N ASP A 146 16.76 -19.76 -0.10
CA ASP A 146 16.04 -20.83 -0.78
C ASP A 146 16.31 -20.74 -2.29
N PRO A 147 16.80 -21.81 -2.95
CA PRO A 147 17.18 -21.75 -4.37
C PRO A 147 16.02 -21.35 -5.28
N ASP A 148 14.80 -21.81 -4.98
CA ASP A 148 13.63 -21.53 -5.79
C ASP A 148 13.25 -20.03 -5.68
N TYR A 149 13.32 -19.46 -4.48
CA TYR A 149 13.12 -18.03 -4.28
C TYR A 149 14.20 -17.19 -4.97
N LEU A 150 15.48 -17.57 -4.80
CA LEU A 150 16.60 -16.87 -5.42
C LEU A 150 16.56 -16.90 -6.95
N GLU A 151 16.04 -17.98 -7.57
CA GLU A 151 15.84 -18.01 -9.03
C GLU A 151 14.93 -16.85 -9.50
N HIS A 152 13.82 -16.64 -8.82
CA HIS A 152 12.88 -15.54 -9.14
C HIS A 152 13.46 -14.17 -8.84
N VAL A 153 14.17 -14.00 -7.71
CA VAL A 153 14.87 -12.76 -7.37
C VAL A 153 15.95 -12.43 -8.39
N ASN A 154 16.75 -13.43 -8.83
CA ASN A 154 17.75 -13.22 -9.86
C ASN A 154 17.14 -12.70 -11.16
N ARG A 155 16.05 -13.33 -11.61
CA ARG A 155 15.33 -12.91 -12.82
C ARG A 155 14.81 -11.48 -12.69
N TRP A 156 14.20 -11.12 -11.56
CA TRP A 156 13.73 -9.77 -11.30
C TRP A 156 14.86 -8.74 -11.31
N PHE A 157 15.94 -9.01 -10.60
CA PHE A 157 17.08 -8.08 -10.53
C PHE A 157 17.85 -7.99 -11.86
N ASP A 158 17.92 -9.06 -12.64
CA ASP A 158 18.50 -9.01 -14.01
C ASP A 158 17.66 -8.12 -14.97
N VAL A 159 16.38 -7.90 -14.69
CA VAL A 159 15.52 -6.94 -15.44
C VAL A 159 15.60 -5.54 -14.85
N LEU A 160 15.46 -5.39 -13.53
CA LEU A 160 15.35 -4.09 -12.86
C LEU A 160 16.68 -3.35 -12.82
N LEU A 161 17.76 -3.98 -12.30
CA LEU A 161 18.99 -3.26 -11.98
C LEU A 161 19.70 -2.68 -13.20
N PRO A 162 19.74 -3.32 -14.39
CA PRO A 162 20.26 -2.69 -15.59
C PRO A 162 19.48 -1.44 -16.03
N LYS A 163 18.17 -1.37 -15.74
CA LYS A 163 17.35 -0.19 -16.01
C LYS A 163 17.62 0.95 -15.01
N VAL A 164 17.94 0.62 -13.75
CA VAL A 164 18.33 1.59 -12.72
C VAL A 164 19.72 2.17 -12.98
N ALA A 165 20.63 1.37 -13.50
CA ALA A 165 22.04 1.70 -13.66
C ALA A 165 22.33 3.05 -14.36
N PRO A 166 21.61 3.49 -15.41
CA PRO A 166 21.81 4.80 -16.04
C PRO A 166 21.51 5.99 -15.12
N TYR A 167 20.64 5.79 -14.11
CA TYR A 167 20.17 6.83 -13.20
C TYR A 167 21.04 7.03 -11.96
N LEU A 168 22.14 6.27 -11.83
CA LEU A 168 23.08 6.42 -10.72
C LEU A 168 23.80 7.77 -10.78
N TYR A 169 24.07 8.35 -9.62
CA TYR A 169 24.73 9.67 -9.50
C TYR A 169 26.09 9.71 -10.20
N GLN A 170 26.86 8.64 -10.08
CA GLN A 170 28.14 8.46 -10.75
C GLN A 170 28.04 8.39 -12.29
N ARG A 171 26.84 8.18 -12.82
CA ARG A 171 26.54 8.14 -14.25
C ARG A 171 25.75 9.37 -14.74
N GLY A 172 25.60 10.38 -13.85
CA GLY A 172 24.91 11.64 -14.16
C GLY A 172 23.42 11.67 -13.83
N GLY A 173 22.87 10.60 -13.22
CA GLY A 173 21.50 10.56 -12.70
C GLY A 173 21.40 11.08 -11.25
N PRO A 174 20.21 11.04 -10.63
CA PRO A 174 20.00 11.55 -9.28
C PRO A 174 20.14 10.50 -8.16
N VAL A 175 20.27 9.19 -8.47
CA VAL A 175 20.29 8.11 -7.47
C VAL A 175 21.64 8.07 -6.76
N VAL A 176 21.65 8.47 -5.49
CA VAL A 176 22.89 8.53 -4.67
C VAL A 176 23.12 7.28 -3.82
N MET A 177 22.04 6.59 -3.41
CA MET A 177 22.10 5.38 -2.61
C MET A 177 21.03 4.39 -3.05
N VAL A 178 21.30 3.08 -2.89
CA VAL A 178 20.36 2.00 -3.20
C VAL A 178 20.19 1.09 -1.99
N GLN A 179 18.95 0.96 -1.50
CA GLN A 179 18.61 0.03 -0.42
C GLN A 179 18.25 -1.34 -0.98
N LEU A 180 18.75 -2.36 -0.29
CA LEU A 180 18.40 -3.77 -0.50
C LEU A 180 17.58 -4.25 0.68
N GLU A 181 16.46 -4.95 0.40
CA GLU A 181 15.55 -5.48 1.42
C GLU A 181 14.86 -4.38 2.24
N ASN A 182 14.09 -4.76 3.23
CA ASN A 182 13.46 -3.86 4.21
C ASN A 182 13.33 -4.53 5.55
N GLU A 183 13.86 -3.89 6.62
CA GLU A 183 13.77 -4.34 8.01
C GLU A 183 13.99 -5.85 8.18
N TYR A 184 15.04 -6.35 7.52
CA TYR A 184 15.34 -7.78 7.48
C TYR A 184 15.60 -8.36 8.88
N GLY A 185 15.98 -7.50 9.83
CA GLY A 185 16.18 -7.86 11.23
C GLY A 185 14.94 -8.35 11.97
N PHE A 186 13.74 -8.06 11.46
CA PHE A 186 12.48 -8.56 12.02
C PHE A 186 12.12 -9.98 11.58
N ILE A 187 12.81 -10.55 10.59
CA ILE A 187 12.54 -11.92 10.16
C ILE A 187 13.09 -12.91 11.20
N GLY A 188 12.27 -13.24 12.19
CA GLY A 188 12.40 -14.32 13.16
C GLY A 188 13.81 -14.87 13.42
N ASP A 189 13.96 -16.18 13.62
CA ASP A 189 15.27 -16.82 13.84
C ASP A 189 16.11 -17.07 12.57
N ALA A 190 15.55 -16.76 11.40
CA ALA A 190 16.11 -17.13 10.10
C ALA A 190 17.00 -16.05 9.47
N HIS A 191 17.76 -15.26 10.27
CA HIS A 191 18.67 -14.23 9.75
C HIS A 191 19.69 -14.81 8.76
N ASP A 192 19.27 -14.89 7.50
CA ASP A 192 20.05 -15.51 6.45
C ASP A 192 21.02 -14.51 5.82
N LYS A 193 22.20 -14.38 6.41
CA LYS A 193 23.25 -13.52 5.90
C LYS A 193 23.75 -13.92 4.49
N GLN A 194 23.51 -15.17 4.05
CA GLN A 194 23.86 -15.59 2.69
C GLN A 194 22.90 -14.97 1.68
N TYR A 195 21.62 -14.89 2.03
CA TYR A 195 20.62 -14.18 1.24
C TYR A 195 20.99 -12.70 1.05
N MET A 196 21.29 -11.99 2.13
CA MET A 196 21.69 -10.58 2.06
C MET A 196 22.96 -10.40 1.21
N ARG A 197 23.99 -11.24 1.37
CA ARG A 197 25.19 -11.21 0.52
C ARG A 197 24.89 -11.53 -0.93
N HIS A 198 23.93 -12.38 -1.20
CA HIS A 198 23.48 -12.67 -2.56
C HIS A 198 22.88 -11.41 -3.22
N LEU A 199 22.01 -10.69 -2.51
CA LEU A 199 21.45 -9.42 -3.00
C LEU A 199 22.56 -8.37 -3.26
N VAL A 200 23.50 -8.21 -2.34
CA VAL A 200 24.67 -7.31 -2.51
C VAL A 200 25.46 -7.69 -3.77
N LYS A 201 25.72 -8.99 -3.98
CA LYS A 201 26.43 -9.49 -5.16
C LYS A 201 25.70 -9.15 -6.46
N LEU A 202 24.38 -9.31 -6.50
CA LEU A 202 23.58 -8.96 -7.68
C LEU A 202 23.61 -7.45 -7.94
N ALA A 203 23.44 -6.64 -6.89
CA ALA A 203 23.50 -5.19 -6.99
C ALA A 203 24.87 -4.71 -7.46
N ARG A 204 25.98 -5.21 -6.89
CA ARG A 204 27.35 -4.85 -7.31
C ARG A 204 27.61 -5.25 -8.77
N LYS A 205 27.17 -6.43 -9.20
CA LYS A 205 27.30 -6.90 -10.59
C LYS A 205 26.65 -5.94 -11.60
N ALA A 206 25.48 -5.37 -11.28
CA ALA A 206 24.70 -4.55 -12.20
C ALA A 206 25.02 -3.06 -12.08
N LEU A 207 25.18 -2.56 -10.86
CA LEU A 207 25.32 -1.13 -10.55
C LEU A 207 26.77 -0.67 -10.41
N GLY A 208 27.71 -1.58 -10.09
CA GLY A 208 29.12 -1.28 -9.83
C GLY A 208 29.43 -1.11 -8.35
N ASP A 209 30.70 -0.80 -8.05
CA ASP A 209 31.20 -0.69 -6.69
C ASP A 209 31.09 0.72 -6.10
N ASP A 210 30.93 1.73 -6.94
CA ASP A 210 30.94 3.13 -6.53
C ASP A 210 29.62 3.61 -5.90
N ILE A 211 28.52 2.87 -6.05
CA ILE A 211 27.24 3.20 -5.44
C ILE A 211 27.19 2.76 -3.97
N VAL A 212 26.67 3.61 -3.08
CA VAL A 212 26.41 3.25 -1.69
C VAL A 212 25.19 2.34 -1.63
N LEU A 213 25.41 1.07 -1.27
CA LEU A 213 24.32 0.15 -0.93
C LEU A 213 24.05 0.23 0.57
N PHE A 214 22.78 0.19 0.97
CA PHE A 214 22.41 0.27 2.38
C PHE A 214 21.25 -0.67 2.75
N THR A 215 21.09 -0.93 4.06
CA THR A 215 19.93 -1.57 4.68
C THR A 215 19.34 -0.64 5.72
N THR A 216 18.08 -0.86 6.09
CA THR A 216 17.45 -0.21 7.24
C THR A 216 16.84 -1.24 8.18
N ASP A 217 16.97 -0.98 9.48
CA ASP A 217 16.38 -1.79 10.55
C ASP A 217 16.17 -0.92 11.81
N PRO A 218 15.14 -1.15 12.62
CA PRO A 218 15.06 -0.53 13.94
C PRO A 218 16.31 -0.81 14.79
N PRO A 219 16.76 0.14 15.63
CA PRO A 219 18.01 0.05 16.39
C PRO A 219 18.25 -1.28 17.13
N PRO A 220 17.24 -1.94 17.76
CA PRO A 220 17.45 -3.20 18.46
C PRO A 220 17.78 -4.40 17.58
N VAL A 221 17.46 -4.34 16.27
CA VAL A 221 17.59 -5.48 15.34
C VAL A 221 18.55 -5.26 14.19
N VAL A 222 19.25 -4.12 14.12
CA VAL A 222 20.26 -3.80 13.11
C VAL A 222 21.28 -4.92 12.93
N GLU A 223 21.75 -5.53 14.03
CA GLU A 223 22.68 -6.67 13.99
C GLU A 223 22.15 -7.82 13.14
N LYS A 224 20.86 -8.05 13.22
CA LYS A 224 20.21 -9.16 12.54
C LYS A 224 19.98 -8.87 11.06
N GLY A 225 19.57 -7.65 10.70
CA GLY A 225 19.22 -7.26 9.33
C GLY A 225 20.41 -6.89 8.46
N SER A 226 21.49 -6.33 9.04
CA SER A 226 22.64 -5.85 8.29
C SER A 226 23.74 -6.89 8.11
N LEU A 227 24.77 -6.56 7.35
CA LEU A 227 26.00 -7.33 7.17
C LEU A 227 27.15 -6.67 7.94
N PRO A 228 28.14 -7.43 8.41
CA PRO A 228 29.28 -6.88 9.13
C PRO A 228 30.26 -6.13 8.21
N ASP A 229 31.13 -5.34 8.83
CA ASP A 229 32.23 -4.65 8.19
C ASP A 229 31.77 -3.64 7.12
N ASP A 230 32.38 -3.61 5.96
CA ASP A 230 32.13 -2.69 4.85
C ASP A 230 31.30 -3.31 3.71
N GLU A 231 30.59 -4.43 3.99
CA GLU A 231 29.83 -5.13 2.96
C GLU A 231 28.60 -4.30 2.50
N ILE A 232 27.94 -3.61 3.46
CA ILE A 232 26.79 -2.74 3.21
C ILE A 232 26.68 -1.68 4.31
N PHE A 233 26.20 -0.47 3.95
CA PHE A 233 25.98 0.59 4.93
C PHE A 233 24.71 0.31 5.74
N SER A 234 24.86 0.11 7.05
CA SER A 234 23.76 -0.10 7.99
C SER A 234 23.14 1.22 8.38
N VAL A 235 21.81 1.33 8.27
CA VAL A 235 21.04 2.51 8.64
C VAL A 235 19.95 2.11 9.63
N VAL A 236 19.42 3.05 10.39
CA VAL A 236 18.34 2.83 11.35
C VAL A 236 17.06 3.58 10.96
N ASP A 237 15.92 3.05 11.43
CA ASP A 237 14.60 3.66 11.34
C ASP A 237 13.93 3.71 12.71
N PHE A 238 13.18 4.77 12.97
CA PHE A 238 12.45 4.96 14.24
C PHE A 238 11.49 6.16 14.16
N GLY A 239 10.41 6.12 14.98
CA GLY A 239 9.46 7.22 15.11
C GLY A 239 9.93 8.34 16.07
N PRO A 240 9.23 9.49 16.03
CA PRO A 240 9.50 10.64 16.88
C PRO A 240 9.45 10.29 18.37
N GLY A 241 10.53 10.57 19.09
CA GLY A 241 10.61 10.34 20.53
C GLY A 241 10.77 8.87 20.99
N TRP A 242 10.91 7.91 20.04
CA TRP A 242 11.04 6.49 20.41
C TRP A 242 12.39 6.13 21.03
N TYR A 243 13.45 6.81 20.64
CA TYR A 243 14.81 6.51 21.11
C TYR A 243 15.57 7.79 21.44
N ASN A 244 16.54 7.69 22.36
CA ASN A 244 17.61 8.66 22.45
C ASN A 244 18.50 8.56 21.20
N LEU A 245 18.80 9.69 20.56
CA LEU A 245 19.55 9.71 19.28
C LEU A 245 20.95 9.10 19.40
N SER A 246 21.63 9.27 20.56
CA SER A 246 22.93 8.65 20.78
C SER A 246 22.86 7.13 20.80
N ASP A 247 21.76 6.56 21.33
CA ASP A 247 21.55 5.12 21.37
C ASP A 247 21.18 4.58 19.99
N ALA A 248 20.27 5.29 19.29
CA ALA A 248 19.84 4.90 17.96
C ALA A 248 20.98 4.92 16.93
N PHE A 249 21.67 6.05 16.81
CA PHE A 249 22.82 6.19 15.89
C PHE A 249 24.07 5.47 16.40
N GLY A 250 24.18 5.21 17.72
CA GLY A 250 25.16 4.34 18.32
C GLY A 250 24.97 2.87 17.89
N ALA A 251 23.72 2.39 17.77
CA ALA A 251 23.42 1.09 17.21
C ALA A 251 23.83 1.01 15.73
N GLN A 252 23.51 2.05 14.93
CA GLN A 252 23.94 2.14 13.53
C GLN A 252 25.46 2.08 13.39
N SER A 253 26.19 2.95 14.11
CA SER A 253 27.67 3.08 13.97
C SER A 253 28.42 1.84 14.41
N LYS A 254 27.83 0.99 15.24
CA LYS A 254 28.45 -0.27 15.71
C LYS A 254 28.66 -1.29 14.58
N TYR A 255 27.86 -1.21 13.51
CA TYR A 255 27.88 -2.15 12.38
C TYR A 255 28.48 -1.53 11.10
N ASN A 256 28.94 -0.29 11.17
CA ASN A 256 29.64 0.38 10.08
C ASN A 256 31.13 0.59 10.43
N PRO A 257 32.03 0.62 9.45
CA PRO A 257 33.43 0.95 9.69
C PRO A 257 33.59 2.36 10.30
N PRO A 258 34.57 2.57 11.16
CA PRO A 258 34.86 3.90 11.71
C PRO A 258 35.05 4.95 10.61
N GLY A 259 34.39 6.11 10.74
CA GLY A 259 34.40 7.17 9.77
C GLY A 259 33.50 6.98 8.55
N LYS A 260 32.74 5.88 8.50
CA LYS A 260 31.79 5.57 7.42
C LYS A 260 30.33 5.40 7.92
N SER A 261 29.98 6.05 9.02
CA SER A 261 28.64 5.93 9.63
C SER A 261 27.96 7.29 9.77
N PRO A 262 27.66 8.03 8.68
CA PRO A 262 26.82 9.22 8.78
C PRO A 262 25.47 8.86 9.39
N ALA A 263 25.02 9.64 10.38
CA ALA A 263 23.74 9.40 11.05
C ALA A 263 22.58 9.61 10.07
N LEU A 264 21.78 8.58 9.85
CA LEU A 264 20.58 8.61 9.02
C LEU A 264 19.45 7.82 9.67
N CYS A 265 18.30 8.47 9.90
CA CYS A 265 17.04 7.79 10.13
C CYS A 265 16.32 7.65 8.80
N SER A 266 16.29 6.45 8.23
CA SER A 266 15.77 6.20 6.87
C SER A 266 14.26 6.03 6.80
N GLU A 267 13.60 5.81 7.93
CA GLU A 267 12.14 5.94 8.07
C GLU A 267 11.84 6.66 9.39
N PHE A 268 11.40 7.91 9.27
CA PHE A 268 10.98 8.74 10.39
C PHE A 268 9.51 9.06 10.24
N TYR A 269 8.67 8.55 11.14
CA TYR A 269 7.24 8.44 10.96
C TYR A 269 6.47 9.70 11.39
N PRO A 270 5.99 10.57 10.46
CA PRO A 270 5.17 11.75 10.81
C PRO A 270 3.74 11.39 11.19
N GLY A 271 3.28 10.20 10.84
CA GLY A 271 2.00 9.60 11.11
C GLY A 271 2.12 8.10 11.22
N TRP A 272 1.07 7.37 10.82
CA TRP A 272 1.05 5.91 10.85
C TRP A 272 0.08 5.31 9.83
N LEU A 273 0.29 4.04 9.51
CA LEU A 273 -0.65 3.22 8.76
C LEU A 273 -2.01 3.09 9.48
N VAL A 274 -3.06 2.78 8.74
CA VAL A 274 -4.41 2.61 9.29
C VAL A 274 -5.10 1.40 8.63
N HIS A 275 -5.81 0.61 9.44
CA HIS A 275 -6.62 -0.51 8.97
C HIS A 275 -8.11 -0.18 8.99
N TRP A 276 -8.90 -0.93 8.21
CA TRP A 276 -10.35 -0.87 8.31
C TRP A 276 -10.80 -1.27 9.73
N GLY A 277 -11.69 -0.47 10.32
CA GLY A 277 -12.17 -0.65 11.70
C GLY A 277 -11.36 0.08 12.76
N GLU A 278 -10.22 0.64 12.43
CA GLU A 278 -9.40 1.46 13.33
C GLU A 278 -9.78 2.94 13.29
N LYS A 279 -9.02 3.76 13.96
CA LYS A 279 -9.07 5.22 13.89
C LYS A 279 -7.97 5.72 12.99
N MET A 280 -8.18 6.89 12.35
CA MET A 280 -7.08 7.55 11.66
C MET A 280 -5.96 7.87 12.63
N ALA A 281 -4.72 7.70 12.14
CA ALA A 281 -3.54 8.13 12.85
C ALA A 281 -3.57 9.65 13.10
N ASN A 282 -3.06 10.07 14.25
CA ASN A 282 -2.96 11.48 14.62
C ASN A 282 -1.72 11.68 15.49
N THR A 283 -0.56 11.78 14.85
CA THR A 283 0.72 11.98 15.52
C THR A 283 0.90 13.46 15.88
N SER A 284 1.43 13.74 17.07
CA SER A 284 1.67 15.11 17.53
C SER A 284 2.66 15.85 16.62
N ALA A 285 2.21 16.94 15.99
CA ALA A 285 3.06 17.81 15.18
C ALA A 285 4.22 18.41 15.97
N GLN A 286 4.03 18.70 17.27
CA GLN A 286 5.09 19.23 18.13
C GLN A 286 6.18 18.18 18.41
N VAL A 287 5.77 16.95 18.81
CA VAL A 287 6.73 15.85 19.05
C VAL A 287 7.52 15.52 17.78
N LEU A 288 6.83 15.48 16.64
CA LEU A 288 7.46 15.28 15.34
C LEU A 288 8.53 16.36 15.04
N THR A 289 8.16 17.64 15.21
CA THR A 289 9.03 18.77 14.88
C THR A 289 10.23 18.88 15.84
N ASP A 290 10.01 18.62 17.13
CA ASP A 290 11.09 18.65 18.13
C ASP A 290 12.09 17.54 17.87
N SER A 291 11.64 16.30 17.70
CA SER A 291 12.51 15.15 17.38
C SER A 291 13.22 15.32 16.03
N PHE A 292 12.55 15.87 15.03
CA PHE A 292 13.16 16.22 13.74
C PHE A 292 14.29 17.24 13.91
N SER A 293 14.05 18.30 14.69
CA SER A 293 15.04 19.34 14.95
C SER A 293 16.27 18.79 15.70
N GLU A 294 16.06 17.85 16.63
CA GLU A 294 17.15 17.14 17.31
C GLU A 294 17.99 16.30 16.34
N ILE A 295 17.34 15.55 15.40
CA ILE A 295 18.07 14.79 14.37
C ILE A 295 18.89 15.74 13.50
N LEU A 296 18.31 16.83 13.01
CA LEU A 296 19.06 17.79 12.17
C LEU A 296 20.28 18.37 12.88
N ALA A 297 20.19 18.63 14.19
CA ALA A 297 21.27 19.17 15.00
C ALA A 297 22.32 18.11 15.42
N TYR A 298 22.01 16.82 15.28
CA TYR A 298 22.88 15.73 15.72
C TYR A 298 24.25 15.76 15.02
N ASN A 299 25.30 15.37 15.74
CA ASN A 299 26.67 15.32 15.25
C ASN A 299 27.11 16.62 14.52
N GLN A 300 26.96 17.76 15.22
CA GLN A 300 27.32 19.10 14.71
C GLN A 300 26.54 19.51 13.46
N GLY A 301 25.24 19.16 13.40
CA GLY A 301 24.34 19.53 12.32
C GLY A 301 24.50 18.69 11.06
N SER A 302 24.89 17.42 11.19
CA SER A 302 25.04 16.49 10.06
C SER A 302 24.05 15.32 10.08
N GLY A 303 23.17 15.21 11.09
CA GLY A 303 22.17 14.16 11.15
C GLY A 303 21.19 14.28 9.99
N SER A 304 20.97 13.17 9.30
CA SER A 304 20.09 13.06 8.12
C SER A 304 18.83 12.27 8.47
N VAL A 305 17.76 12.52 7.71
CA VAL A 305 16.47 11.93 7.98
C VAL A 305 15.65 11.76 6.70
N ASN A 306 14.84 10.71 6.66
CA ASN A 306 13.82 10.52 5.65
C ASN A 306 12.43 10.40 6.31
N PHE A 307 11.51 11.28 5.97
CA PHE A 307 10.12 11.17 6.41
C PHE A 307 9.40 10.04 5.67
N TYR A 308 8.99 9.03 6.38
CA TYR A 308 8.10 7.99 5.88
C TYR A 308 6.69 8.18 6.47
N MET A 309 5.73 8.81 5.80
CA MET A 309 5.71 9.35 4.44
C MET A 309 5.78 10.88 4.45
N ALA A 310 6.38 11.48 3.43
CA ALA A 310 6.18 12.92 3.16
C ALA A 310 4.84 13.16 2.45
N HIS A 311 4.48 12.25 1.54
CA HIS A 311 3.18 12.15 0.88
C HIS A 311 2.86 10.69 0.61
N GLY A 312 1.76 10.20 1.15
CA GLY A 312 1.38 8.80 1.05
C GLY A 312 0.68 8.45 -0.27
N GLY A 313 -0.40 9.12 -0.60
CA GLY A 313 -1.23 8.87 -1.79
C GLY A 313 -2.34 7.86 -1.56
N THR A 314 -2.67 7.07 -2.59
CA THR A 314 -3.84 6.18 -2.62
C THR A 314 -3.45 4.75 -3.04
N ASN A 315 -3.96 3.75 -2.34
CA ASN A 315 -3.86 2.34 -2.69
C ASN A 315 -4.93 1.99 -3.75
N PHE A 316 -4.68 2.35 -5.02
CA PHE A 316 -5.63 2.09 -6.10
C PHE A 316 -5.76 0.60 -6.41
N GLY A 317 -6.94 0.18 -6.82
CA GLY A 317 -7.20 -1.21 -7.25
C GLY A 317 -7.06 -2.22 -6.10
N TRP A 318 -6.27 -3.24 -6.32
CA TRP A 318 -6.02 -4.35 -5.38
C TRP A 318 -4.65 -4.25 -4.72
N THR A 319 -4.15 -3.03 -4.47
CA THR A 319 -2.76 -2.82 -4.05
C THR A 319 -2.57 -2.57 -2.56
N ALA A 320 -3.64 -2.30 -1.82
CA ALA A 320 -3.58 -2.25 -0.36
C ALA A 320 -3.14 -3.60 0.21
N GLY A 321 -2.21 -3.59 1.13
CA GLY A 321 -1.80 -4.77 1.89
C GLY A 321 -2.66 -4.98 3.13
N ALA A 322 -2.18 -5.83 4.01
CA ALA A 322 -2.78 -6.10 5.31
C ALA A 322 -1.71 -6.39 6.36
N GLY A 323 -2.05 -6.19 7.64
CA GLY A 323 -1.28 -6.64 8.78
C GLY A 323 -1.88 -7.91 9.37
N ILE A 324 -1.01 -8.79 9.90
CA ILE A 324 -1.43 -9.88 10.79
C ILE A 324 -0.78 -9.59 12.15
N ALA A 325 -1.60 -9.35 13.18
CA ALA A 325 -1.07 -9.05 14.50
C ALA A 325 -0.25 -10.23 15.03
N LEU A 326 1.01 -9.97 15.36
CA LEU A 326 1.97 -10.94 15.89
C LEU A 326 1.66 -11.41 17.33
N TYR A 327 0.65 -10.80 17.98
CA TYR A 327 0.32 -10.98 19.40
C TYR A 327 -1.10 -11.52 19.62
N ALA A 328 -1.59 -12.41 18.74
CA ALA A 328 -2.80 -13.16 19.06
C ALA A 328 -2.48 -14.06 20.28
N GLU A 329 -3.31 -13.97 21.34
CA GLU A 329 -3.25 -14.93 22.47
C GLU A 329 -3.30 -16.35 21.92
N GLU A 330 -2.55 -17.29 22.54
CA GLU A 330 -2.55 -18.70 22.14
C GLU A 330 -4.00 -19.21 22.08
N GLY A 331 -4.49 -19.54 20.87
CA GLY A 331 -5.86 -20.02 20.64
C GLY A 331 -6.88 -18.97 20.16
N ALA A 332 -6.54 -17.68 20.12
CA ALA A 332 -7.22 -16.71 19.26
C ALA A 332 -6.73 -16.90 17.83
N GLY A 333 -7.60 -16.96 16.83
CA GLY A 333 -7.23 -17.08 15.42
C GLY A 333 -6.29 -15.94 14.97
N GLU A 334 -5.86 -15.95 13.72
CA GLU A 334 -5.09 -14.84 13.13
C GLU A 334 -5.88 -13.53 13.30
N SER A 335 -5.21 -12.47 13.75
CA SER A 335 -5.78 -11.12 13.77
C SER A 335 -5.43 -10.40 12.47
N TYR A 336 -6.14 -10.71 11.40
CA TYR A 336 -6.00 -10.09 10.10
C TYR A 336 -6.66 -8.71 10.07
N GLN A 337 -5.93 -7.71 9.57
CA GLN A 337 -6.38 -6.34 9.44
C GLN A 337 -5.97 -5.78 8.07
N ALA A 338 -6.93 -5.54 7.17
CA ALA A 338 -6.66 -4.95 5.87
C ALA A 338 -6.46 -3.43 5.98
N HIS A 339 -5.48 -2.90 5.25
CA HIS A 339 -5.24 -1.46 5.18
C HIS A 339 -6.36 -0.75 4.42
N ILE A 340 -6.63 0.50 4.80
CA ILE A 340 -7.59 1.35 4.09
C ILE A 340 -7.08 1.76 2.71
N THR A 341 -7.98 2.20 1.84
CA THR A 341 -7.62 2.64 0.48
C THR A 341 -6.82 3.94 0.48
N SER A 342 -7.16 4.89 1.35
CA SER A 342 -6.36 6.09 1.52
C SER A 342 -5.04 5.76 2.21
N TYR A 343 -3.92 6.08 1.59
CA TYR A 343 -2.62 6.00 2.23
C TYR A 343 -2.16 7.40 2.69
N ASP A 344 -3.08 8.17 3.25
CA ASP A 344 -2.81 9.53 3.74
C ASP A 344 -1.70 9.55 4.80
N TYR A 345 -1.64 8.53 5.67
CA TYR A 345 -0.57 8.30 6.65
C TYR A 345 -0.45 9.42 7.70
N ASP A 346 -1.39 10.36 7.78
CA ASP A 346 -1.28 11.57 8.62
C ASP A 346 0.03 12.34 8.35
N CYS A 347 0.49 12.35 7.10
CA CYS A 347 1.73 12.97 6.69
C CYS A 347 1.59 14.49 6.43
N MET A 348 2.70 15.16 6.02
CA MET A 348 2.73 16.61 5.82
C MET A 348 1.94 17.06 4.60
N VAL A 349 1.93 16.24 3.53
CA VAL A 349 1.17 16.50 2.31
C VAL A 349 0.09 15.44 2.18
N SER A 350 -1.19 15.83 2.33
CA SER A 350 -2.32 14.91 2.33
C SER A 350 -2.48 14.15 1.00
N GLU A 351 -3.35 13.14 0.98
CA GLU A 351 -3.69 12.34 -0.20
C GLU A 351 -4.03 13.23 -1.43
N ALA A 352 -4.84 14.27 -1.24
CA ALA A 352 -5.19 15.24 -2.29
C ALA A 352 -4.12 16.33 -2.52
N GLY A 353 -3.00 16.32 -1.80
CA GLY A 353 -1.95 17.33 -1.92
C GLY A 353 -2.17 18.60 -1.10
N GLN A 354 -3.09 18.60 -0.15
CA GLN A 354 -3.27 19.73 0.79
C GLN A 354 -2.13 19.74 1.81
N TYR A 355 -1.92 20.88 2.45
CA TYR A 355 -0.90 21.03 3.49
C TYR A 355 -1.45 20.60 4.85
N GLY A 356 -0.95 19.50 5.37
CA GLY A 356 -1.50 18.82 6.54
C GLY A 356 -2.77 18.05 6.21
N GLN A 357 -3.35 17.40 7.22
CA GLN A 357 -4.54 16.58 7.04
C GLN A 357 -5.82 17.43 7.21
N PRO A 358 -6.67 17.56 6.17
CA PRO A 358 -7.90 18.33 6.27
C PRO A 358 -8.87 17.74 7.30
N GLY A 359 -9.48 18.61 8.11
CA GLY A 359 -10.49 18.19 9.09
C GLY A 359 -9.94 17.70 10.42
N ILE A 360 -8.64 17.47 10.56
CA ILE A 360 -7.98 17.22 11.84
C ILE A 360 -7.53 18.58 12.40
N GLY A 361 -8.12 19.00 13.51
CA GLY A 361 -7.70 20.21 14.21
C GLY A 361 -6.32 20.02 14.83
N GLY A 362 -5.49 21.06 14.78
CA GLY A 362 -4.16 21.05 15.39
C GLY A 362 -3.15 21.88 14.60
N PRO A 363 -1.89 21.99 15.07
CA PRO A 363 -0.82 22.63 14.33
C PRO A 363 -0.54 21.91 12.99
N ASN A 364 -0.34 22.68 11.91
CA ASN A 364 -0.06 22.13 10.60
C ASN A 364 1.37 21.57 10.54
N LYS A 365 1.51 20.26 10.42
CA LYS A 365 2.80 19.56 10.33
C LYS A 365 3.69 20.10 9.19
N TYR A 366 3.10 20.37 8.02
CA TYR A 366 3.82 20.91 6.87
C TYR A 366 4.53 22.22 7.21
N GLU A 367 3.80 23.17 7.78
CA GLU A 367 4.34 24.50 8.13
C GLU A 367 5.41 24.37 9.25
N MET A 368 5.16 23.53 10.25
CA MET A 368 6.11 23.35 11.35
C MET A 368 7.42 22.71 10.89
N ILE A 369 7.37 21.71 10.00
CA ILE A 369 8.58 21.09 9.42
C ILE A 369 9.31 22.09 8.52
N ARG A 370 8.59 22.84 7.68
CA ARG A 370 9.15 23.88 6.84
C ARG A 370 9.91 24.95 7.67
N ASP A 371 9.31 25.40 8.77
CA ASP A 371 9.93 26.37 9.68
C ASP A 371 11.16 25.79 10.40
N ALA A 372 11.12 24.51 10.77
CA ALA A 372 12.27 23.81 11.36
C ALA A 372 13.44 23.72 10.38
N VAL A 373 13.18 23.36 9.11
CA VAL A 373 14.20 23.35 8.05
C VAL A 373 14.77 24.75 7.81
N LYS A 374 13.90 25.77 7.67
CA LYS A 374 14.30 27.16 7.53
C LYS A 374 15.23 27.60 8.66
N LYS A 375 14.88 27.31 9.89
CA LYS A 375 15.68 27.65 11.07
C LYS A 375 17.05 26.94 11.05
N HIS A 376 17.06 25.66 10.69
CA HIS A 376 18.27 24.85 10.64
C HIS A 376 19.22 25.29 9.52
N MET A 377 18.69 25.48 8.30
CA MET A 377 19.47 25.84 7.13
C MET A 377 19.85 27.34 7.08
N GLY A 378 19.18 28.18 7.87
CA GLY A 378 19.38 29.63 7.86
C GLY A 378 18.95 30.35 6.56
N CYS A 379 18.14 29.68 5.74
CA CYS A 379 17.62 30.25 4.49
C CYS A 379 16.17 29.85 4.27
N GLU A 380 15.46 30.63 3.43
CA GLU A 380 14.05 30.37 3.09
C GLU A 380 13.97 29.19 2.12
N PRO A 381 13.18 28.14 2.44
CA PRO A 381 12.87 27.11 1.47
C PRO A 381 12.11 27.68 0.26
N PRO A 382 12.07 26.97 -0.89
CA PRO A 382 11.30 27.42 -2.07
C PRO A 382 9.85 27.74 -1.74
N ALA A 383 9.22 28.64 -2.53
CA ALA A 383 7.81 28.97 -2.34
C ALA A 383 6.91 27.75 -2.52
N SER A 384 5.96 27.57 -1.61
CA SER A 384 5.00 26.48 -1.70
C SER A 384 4.03 26.68 -2.87
N PRO A 385 3.72 25.65 -3.66
CA PRO A 385 2.63 25.71 -4.63
C PRO A 385 1.32 26.14 -3.99
N PRO A 386 0.36 26.72 -4.72
CA PRO A 386 -0.96 27.00 -4.18
C PRO A 386 -1.65 25.68 -3.76
N PRO A 387 -2.57 25.71 -2.79
CA PRO A 387 -3.38 24.54 -2.45
C PRO A 387 -4.07 23.95 -3.69
N PRO A 388 -4.31 22.63 -3.75
CA PRO A 388 -5.05 22.03 -4.84
C PRO A 388 -6.49 22.55 -4.89
N THR A 389 -7.06 22.63 -6.08
CA THR A 389 -8.47 22.96 -6.22
C THR A 389 -9.30 21.70 -6.00
N ILE A 390 -10.25 21.77 -5.07
CA ILE A 390 -11.18 20.69 -4.76
C ILE A 390 -12.60 21.21 -4.98
N LYS A 391 -13.48 20.38 -5.57
CA LYS A 391 -14.83 20.77 -5.95
C LYS A 391 -15.87 19.71 -5.55
N ALA A 392 -16.98 20.15 -4.98
CA ALA A 392 -18.18 19.34 -4.85
C ALA A 392 -18.92 19.32 -6.19
N TYR A 393 -19.00 18.13 -6.82
CA TYR A 393 -19.82 17.94 -8.02
C TYR A 393 -21.27 17.59 -7.68
N GLY A 394 -21.59 17.41 -6.38
CA GLY A 394 -22.94 17.18 -5.88
C GLY A 394 -23.38 15.72 -5.85
N GLN A 395 -24.69 15.53 -5.75
CA GLN A 395 -25.30 14.18 -5.68
C GLN A 395 -25.26 13.50 -7.05
N VAL A 396 -24.97 12.19 -7.03
CA VAL A 396 -25.04 11.30 -8.19
C VAL A 396 -26.00 10.18 -7.87
N ASP A 397 -27.10 10.12 -8.63
CA ASP A 397 -28.05 9.04 -8.54
C ASP A 397 -27.57 7.86 -9.37
N LEU A 398 -27.49 6.66 -8.77
CA LEU A 398 -27.10 5.44 -9.43
C LEU A 398 -28.36 4.81 -10.07
N GLN A 399 -28.57 5.10 -11.34
CA GLN A 399 -29.82 4.82 -12.05
C GLN A 399 -29.90 3.42 -12.64
N GLU A 400 -28.81 2.70 -12.66
CA GLU A 400 -28.71 1.37 -13.25
C GLU A 400 -28.10 0.41 -12.24
N SER A 401 -28.59 -0.82 -12.23
CA SER A 401 -28.00 -1.88 -11.40
C SER A 401 -28.11 -3.25 -12.05
N VAL A 402 -27.24 -4.16 -11.64
CA VAL A 402 -27.29 -5.57 -12.01
C VAL A 402 -26.70 -6.43 -10.90
N PRO A 403 -27.42 -7.44 -10.39
CA PRO A 403 -26.86 -8.41 -9.46
C PRO A 403 -25.67 -9.17 -10.05
N LEU A 404 -24.66 -9.48 -9.23
CA LEU A 404 -23.46 -10.20 -9.67
C LEU A 404 -23.79 -11.47 -10.48
N LEU A 405 -24.71 -12.29 -9.99
CA LEU A 405 -25.02 -13.56 -10.61
C LEU A 405 -25.74 -13.42 -11.97
N GLU A 406 -26.43 -12.29 -12.20
CA GLU A 406 -27.02 -11.94 -13.49
C GLU A 406 -25.93 -11.41 -14.45
N ALA A 407 -24.91 -10.73 -13.92
CA ALA A 407 -23.78 -10.22 -14.69
C ALA A 407 -22.75 -11.31 -15.03
N LEU A 408 -22.71 -12.39 -14.25
CA LEU A 408 -21.67 -13.42 -14.32
C LEU A 408 -21.44 -14.00 -15.72
N PRO A 409 -22.49 -14.29 -16.56
CA PRO A 409 -22.27 -14.82 -17.90
C PRO A 409 -21.51 -13.87 -18.85
N GLN A 410 -21.52 -12.56 -18.61
CA GLN A 410 -20.77 -11.57 -19.36
C GLN A 410 -19.37 -11.32 -18.77
N LEU A 411 -19.27 -11.36 -17.45
CA LEU A 411 -18.00 -11.20 -16.72
C LEU A 411 -17.07 -12.41 -16.94
N TRP A 412 -17.65 -13.57 -17.16
CA TRP A 412 -16.92 -14.82 -17.39
C TRP A 412 -17.56 -15.63 -18.52
N LEU A 413 -16.84 -15.80 -19.63
CA LEU A 413 -17.33 -16.58 -20.76
C LEU A 413 -17.25 -18.08 -20.45
N GLY A 414 -18.41 -18.75 -20.40
CA GLY A 414 -18.53 -20.19 -20.15
C GLY A 414 -19.00 -20.53 -18.74
N ASP A 415 -18.96 -21.82 -18.40
CA ASP A 415 -19.56 -22.39 -17.18
C ASP A 415 -18.61 -22.36 -15.96
N GLY A 416 -17.57 -21.53 -15.99
CA GLY A 416 -16.54 -21.49 -14.97
C GLY A 416 -15.47 -22.58 -15.12
N ILE A 417 -14.41 -22.47 -14.35
CA ILE A 417 -13.33 -23.45 -14.28
C ILE A 417 -13.82 -24.67 -13.49
N VAL A 418 -13.71 -25.88 -14.09
CA VAL A 418 -14.09 -27.13 -13.42
C VAL A 418 -12.98 -27.50 -12.42
N SER A 419 -13.34 -27.69 -11.18
CA SER A 419 -12.43 -28.15 -10.13
C SER A 419 -13.11 -29.18 -9.25
N ARG A 420 -12.43 -30.31 -9.00
CA ARG A 420 -12.98 -31.32 -8.08
C ARG A 420 -13.15 -30.74 -6.66
N ARG A 421 -12.20 -29.93 -6.22
CA ARG A 421 -12.14 -29.26 -4.91
C ARG A 421 -11.82 -27.78 -5.12
N PRO A 422 -12.24 -26.89 -4.23
CA PRO A 422 -11.84 -25.49 -4.32
C PRO A 422 -10.35 -25.35 -4.06
N LEU A 423 -9.73 -24.38 -4.72
CA LEU A 423 -8.32 -24.00 -4.56
C LEU A 423 -8.24 -22.49 -4.32
N PRO A 424 -7.14 -21.96 -3.75
CA PRO A 424 -6.90 -20.52 -3.63
C PRO A 424 -6.90 -19.78 -4.98
N MET A 425 -7.09 -18.47 -4.96
CA MET A 425 -7.13 -17.59 -6.15
C MET A 425 -5.88 -17.75 -7.02
N GLU A 426 -4.72 -17.88 -6.41
CA GLU A 426 -3.42 -17.99 -7.07
C GLU A 426 -3.31 -19.22 -7.97
N GLU A 427 -3.98 -20.30 -7.61
CA GLU A 427 -4.04 -21.54 -8.41
C GLU A 427 -4.87 -21.39 -9.70
N TYR A 428 -5.74 -20.38 -9.74
CA TYR A 428 -6.53 -20.02 -10.92
C TYR A 428 -5.92 -18.84 -11.70
N GLY A 429 -4.70 -18.42 -11.36
CA GLY A 429 -4.00 -17.31 -12.01
C GLY A 429 -4.55 -15.92 -11.66
N GLN A 430 -5.19 -15.78 -10.50
CA GLN A 430 -5.80 -14.54 -10.06
C GLN A 430 -4.96 -13.88 -8.95
N GLY A 431 -4.61 -12.61 -9.15
CA GLY A 431 -3.80 -11.83 -8.24
C GLY A 431 -4.56 -10.99 -7.20
N GLY A 432 -5.84 -10.74 -7.40
CA GLY A 432 -6.64 -9.91 -6.49
C GLY A 432 -8.09 -9.82 -6.90
N GLY A 433 -8.91 -9.11 -6.13
CA GLY A 433 -10.34 -8.96 -6.36
C GLY A 433 -11.18 -10.02 -5.65
N LEU A 434 -12.14 -10.60 -6.36
CA LEU A 434 -13.08 -11.57 -5.79
C LEU A 434 -13.02 -12.90 -6.55
N ILE A 435 -13.41 -13.98 -5.89
CA ILE A 435 -13.54 -15.29 -6.51
C ILE A 435 -14.86 -15.94 -6.08
N LEU A 436 -15.60 -16.48 -7.05
CA LEU A 436 -16.85 -17.17 -6.79
C LEU A 436 -16.65 -18.68 -6.95
N TYR A 437 -16.93 -19.42 -5.89
CA TYR A 437 -16.97 -20.89 -5.88
C TYR A 437 -18.44 -21.34 -5.89
N ARG A 438 -18.83 -22.15 -6.86
CA ARG A 438 -20.19 -22.64 -7.07
C ARG A 438 -20.23 -24.16 -7.04
N VAL A 439 -21.17 -24.71 -6.30
CA VAL A 439 -21.43 -26.15 -6.26
C VAL A 439 -22.94 -26.42 -6.22
N LYS A 440 -23.39 -27.55 -6.75
CA LYS A 440 -24.77 -28.03 -6.63
C LYS A 440 -24.89 -28.94 -5.42
N VAL A 441 -25.89 -28.66 -4.56
CA VAL A 441 -26.16 -29.43 -3.36
C VAL A 441 -27.62 -29.87 -3.36
N LYS A 442 -27.95 -30.96 -2.65
CA LYS A 442 -29.32 -31.41 -2.51
C LYS A 442 -30.15 -30.43 -1.67
N ALA A 443 -31.34 -30.06 -2.14
CA ALA A 443 -32.24 -29.15 -1.43
C ALA A 443 -32.58 -29.67 -0.01
N GLU A 444 -32.74 -30.99 0.14
CA GLU A 444 -33.02 -31.64 1.43
C GLU A 444 -31.96 -31.37 2.51
N ALA A 445 -30.71 -31.18 2.13
CA ALA A 445 -29.58 -30.89 3.04
C ALA A 445 -29.72 -29.51 3.72
N LEU A 446 -30.55 -28.61 3.19
CA LEU A 446 -30.75 -27.24 3.68
C LEU A 446 -32.12 -27.03 4.36
N GLN A 447 -33.03 -27.98 4.29
CA GLN A 447 -34.43 -27.83 4.75
C GLN A 447 -34.58 -27.67 6.26
N ASN A 448 -33.68 -28.24 7.06
CA ASN A 448 -33.74 -28.20 8.54
C ASN A 448 -32.65 -27.28 9.17
N GLY A 449 -32.09 -26.39 8.38
CA GLY A 449 -30.86 -25.72 8.70
C GLY A 449 -29.65 -26.61 8.40
N ALA A 450 -28.51 -26.00 8.08
CA ALA A 450 -27.31 -26.74 7.73
C ALA A 450 -26.09 -26.12 8.38
N GLU A 451 -25.02 -26.91 8.58
CA GLU A 451 -23.71 -26.43 8.92
C GLU A 451 -22.82 -26.48 7.67
N LEU A 452 -22.33 -25.33 7.25
CA LEU A 452 -21.25 -25.23 6.26
C LEU A 452 -19.92 -25.12 6.98
N ASP A 453 -18.99 -26.02 6.70
CA ASP A 453 -17.63 -26.06 7.24
C ASP A 453 -16.63 -25.95 6.09
N VAL A 454 -15.90 -24.84 6.01
CA VAL A 454 -14.84 -24.62 5.02
C VAL A 454 -13.45 -25.07 5.51
N SER A 455 -13.43 -25.79 6.66
CA SER A 455 -12.27 -26.47 7.29
C SER A 455 -11.06 -25.58 7.64
N SER A 456 -10.95 -24.40 7.07
CA SER A 456 -9.97 -23.34 7.35
C SER A 456 -10.63 -21.99 7.19
N PRO A 457 -10.22 -20.95 7.93
CA PRO A 457 -10.75 -19.59 7.69
C PRO A 457 -10.67 -19.20 6.22
N VAL A 458 -11.66 -18.46 5.75
CA VAL A 458 -11.62 -17.85 4.41
C VAL A 458 -10.62 -16.70 4.39
N HIS A 459 -9.97 -16.47 3.29
CA HIS A 459 -9.09 -15.33 3.10
C HIS A 459 -9.65 -14.39 2.01
N ASP A 460 -10.38 -13.26 2.35
CA ASP A 460 -10.46 -12.74 3.75
C ASP A 460 -11.92 -12.72 4.26
N TYR A 461 -12.89 -12.40 3.42
CA TYR A 461 -14.32 -12.34 3.74
C TYR A 461 -15.13 -13.13 2.71
N ALA A 462 -16.20 -13.77 3.12
CA ALA A 462 -17.04 -14.50 2.18
C ALA A 462 -18.53 -14.25 2.39
N ARG A 463 -19.27 -14.19 1.28
CA ARG A 463 -20.73 -14.24 1.22
C ARG A 463 -21.16 -15.61 0.78
N ILE A 464 -22.03 -16.24 1.57
CA ILE A 464 -22.64 -17.54 1.27
C ILE A 464 -24.03 -17.29 0.70
N MET A 465 -24.26 -17.78 -0.50
CA MET A 465 -25.55 -17.61 -1.19
C MET A 465 -26.15 -18.97 -1.55
N VAL A 466 -27.45 -19.09 -1.42
CA VAL A 466 -28.21 -20.24 -1.90
C VAL A 466 -29.25 -19.74 -2.90
N ASP A 467 -29.19 -20.28 -4.14
CA ASP A 467 -29.99 -19.82 -5.28
C ASP A 467 -30.01 -18.27 -5.40
N GLY A 468 -28.86 -17.65 -5.25
CA GLY A 468 -28.66 -16.21 -5.35
C GLY A 468 -29.05 -15.38 -4.13
N LYS A 469 -29.56 -15.98 -3.07
CA LYS A 469 -29.88 -15.26 -1.83
C LYS A 469 -28.75 -15.40 -0.82
N VAL A 470 -28.22 -14.29 -0.30
CA VAL A 470 -27.25 -14.31 0.80
C VAL A 470 -27.90 -14.88 2.06
N VAL A 471 -27.30 -15.94 2.60
CA VAL A 471 -27.81 -16.66 3.77
C VAL A 471 -26.85 -16.59 4.96
N ALA A 472 -25.55 -16.36 4.72
CA ALA A 472 -24.54 -16.23 5.76
C ALA A 472 -23.32 -15.49 5.26
N SER A 473 -22.38 -15.21 6.17
CA SER A 473 -21.05 -14.63 5.87
C SER A 473 -19.99 -15.31 6.71
N LEU A 474 -18.80 -15.41 6.17
CA LEU A 474 -17.59 -15.82 6.87
C LEU A 474 -16.59 -14.65 6.91
N ASP A 475 -15.74 -14.67 7.92
CA ASP A 475 -14.74 -13.64 8.19
C ASP A 475 -13.47 -14.35 8.65
N ARG A 476 -12.33 -13.95 8.11
CA ARG A 476 -11.03 -14.58 8.37
C ARG A 476 -10.69 -14.66 9.86
N ASN A 477 -11.09 -13.66 10.63
CA ASN A 477 -10.85 -13.59 12.08
C ASN A 477 -11.84 -14.44 12.90
N LYS A 478 -12.71 -15.20 12.25
CA LYS A 478 -13.73 -16.04 12.89
C LYS A 478 -13.56 -17.51 12.55
N LYS A 479 -14.48 -18.33 13.07
CA LYS A 479 -14.48 -19.77 12.82
C LYS A 479 -14.75 -20.07 11.34
N ALA A 480 -14.15 -21.16 10.84
CA ALA A 480 -14.37 -21.70 9.51
C ALA A 480 -15.74 -22.35 9.29
N LYS A 481 -16.63 -22.27 10.28
CA LYS A 481 -17.96 -22.87 10.27
C LYS A 481 -19.05 -21.84 10.43
N VAL A 482 -20.14 -22.02 9.68
CA VAL A 482 -21.32 -21.17 9.77
C VAL A 482 -22.60 -22.01 9.68
N SER A 483 -23.57 -21.67 10.55
CA SER A 483 -24.92 -22.25 10.46
C SER A 483 -25.72 -21.52 9.38
N LEU A 484 -26.26 -22.27 8.43
CA LEU A 484 -27.17 -21.76 7.42
C LEU A 484 -28.59 -21.80 7.96
N PRO A 485 -29.44 -20.79 7.70
CA PRO A 485 -30.79 -20.75 8.17
C PRO A 485 -31.66 -21.86 7.51
N VAL A 486 -32.80 -22.19 8.13
CA VAL A 486 -33.83 -23.01 7.48
C VAL A 486 -34.37 -22.25 6.26
N LEU A 487 -34.35 -22.88 5.12
CA LEU A 487 -34.83 -22.29 3.86
C LEU A 487 -36.12 -22.98 3.42
N ASP A 488 -37.29 -22.40 3.82
CA ASP A 488 -38.62 -22.91 3.51
C ASP A 488 -39.07 -22.67 2.05
N THR A 489 -38.22 -22.14 1.19
CA THR A 489 -38.59 -21.58 -0.13
C THR A 489 -38.27 -22.48 -1.31
N PHE A 490 -37.84 -23.74 -1.08
CA PHE A 490 -37.60 -24.65 -2.21
C PHE A 490 -38.94 -25.22 -2.69
N SER A 491 -39.19 -25.17 -4.01
CA SER A 491 -40.31 -25.89 -4.60
C SER A 491 -40.13 -27.38 -4.34
N SER A 492 -41.22 -28.08 -4.03
CA SER A 492 -41.21 -29.54 -3.73
C SER A 492 -40.61 -30.41 -4.82
N ASP A 493 -40.37 -29.85 -6.01
CA ASP A 493 -39.90 -30.55 -7.20
C ASP A 493 -38.42 -30.23 -7.52
N GLN A 494 -37.68 -29.47 -6.67
CA GLN A 494 -36.28 -29.08 -6.92
C GLN A 494 -35.36 -30.01 -6.12
N ASP A 495 -34.72 -30.96 -6.81
CA ASP A 495 -33.75 -31.90 -6.19
C ASP A 495 -32.40 -31.22 -5.81
N LEU A 496 -31.94 -30.27 -6.64
CA LEU A 496 -30.64 -29.61 -6.49
C LEU A 496 -30.81 -28.09 -6.44
N VAL A 497 -30.06 -27.46 -5.55
CA VAL A 497 -29.93 -26.01 -5.43
C VAL A 497 -28.47 -25.58 -5.64
N THR A 498 -28.27 -24.31 -5.93
CA THR A 498 -26.92 -23.74 -6.10
C THR A 498 -26.43 -23.16 -4.78
N LEU A 499 -25.32 -23.65 -4.29
CA LEU A 499 -24.55 -23.03 -3.21
C LEU A 499 -23.38 -22.25 -3.83
N ASP A 500 -23.33 -20.94 -3.59
CA ASP A 500 -22.31 -20.03 -4.01
C ASP A 500 -21.55 -19.50 -2.80
N ILE A 501 -20.22 -19.49 -2.88
CA ILE A 501 -19.32 -18.86 -1.90
C ILE A 501 -18.52 -17.80 -2.65
N LEU A 502 -18.86 -16.53 -2.47
CA LEU A 502 -18.11 -15.40 -3.02
C LEU A 502 -17.08 -14.95 -1.98
N VAL A 503 -15.80 -15.05 -2.31
CA VAL A 503 -14.69 -14.64 -1.41
C VAL A 503 -14.03 -13.39 -1.93
N GLU A 504 -13.78 -12.44 -1.03
CA GLU A 504 -13.08 -11.19 -1.25
C GLU A 504 -11.64 -11.33 -0.77
N GLY A 505 -10.64 -11.08 -1.65
CA GLY A 505 -9.23 -10.92 -1.29
C GLY A 505 -8.91 -9.43 -1.17
N ILE A 506 -8.89 -8.90 0.06
CA ILE A 506 -8.81 -7.45 0.29
C ILE A 506 -7.37 -6.95 0.25
N GLY A 507 -6.42 -7.72 0.75
CA GLY A 507 -4.99 -7.42 0.72
C GLY A 507 -4.19 -8.54 1.38
N ARG A 508 -3.00 -8.84 0.87
CA ARG A 508 -2.10 -9.83 1.47
C ARG A 508 -1.30 -9.23 2.60
N ASP A 509 -0.95 -10.08 3.57
CA ASP A 509 0.00 -9.72 4.63
C ASP A 509 1.27 -9.11 4.03
N ASN A 510 1.57 -7.88 4.44
CA ASN A 510 2.72 -7.13 3.91
C ASN A 510 4.04 -7.41 4.64
N SER A 511 4.06 -8.32 5.65
CA SER A 511 5.30 -8.72 6.34
C SER A 511 6.25 -9.53 5.46
N GLY A 512 5.74 -10.16 4.38
CA GLY A 512 6.52 -10.98 3.46
C GLY A 512 7.18 -12.21 4.10
N SER A 513 6.75 -12.59 5.31
CA SER A 513 7.32 -13.73 6.05
C SER A 513 6.69 -15.07 5.66
N LYS A 514 5.46 -15.04 5.17
CA LYS A 514 4.66 -16.21 4.78
C LYS A 514 3.83 -15.92 3.55
N PHE A 515 3.48 -16.96 2.80
CA PHE A 515 2.46 -16.84 1.76
C PHE A 515 1.08 -16.60 2.38
N ASP A 516 0.44 -15.52 1.96
CA ASP A 516 -0.94 -15.21 2.31
C ASP A 516 -1.83 -15.35 1.07
N LEU A 517 -2.18 -16.62 0.75
CA LEU A 517 -3.05 -16.94 -0.38
C LEU A 517 -4.48 -16.46 -0.10
N LYS A 518 -5.27 -16.24 -1.16
CA LYS A 518 -6.63 -15.71 -1.09
C LYS A 518 -7.67 -16.71 -1.58
N GLY A 519 -8.90 -16.60 -1.06
CA GLY A 519 -9.99 -17.51 -1.40
C GLY A 519 -10.30 -18.54 -0.31
N LEU A 520 -10.66 -19.76 -0.71
CA LEU A 520 -10.83 -20.90 0.20
C LEU A 520 -9.48 -21.58 0.42
N MET A 521 -9.03 -21.63 1.68
CA MET A 521 -7.70 -22.13 2.04
C MET A 521 -7.66 -23.65 2.16
N SER A 522 -8.79 -24.31 2.40
CA SER A 522 -8.92 -25.75 2.43
C SER A 522 -9.57 -26.26 1.16
N GLN A 523 -9.05 -27.40 0.65
CA GLN A 523 -9.70 -28.14 -0.42
C GLN A 523 -10.95 -28.88 0.07
N ASP A 524 -11.11 -29.03 1.38
CA ASP A 524 -12.18 -29.78 2.01
C ASP A 524 -13.26 -28.84 2.52
N VAL A 525 -14.40 -28.82 1.86
CA VAL A 525 -15.60 -28.08 2.25
C VAL A 525 -16.72 -29.09 2.50
N TYR A 526 -17.36 -28.99 3.65
CA TYR A 526 -18.42 -29.91 4.07
C TYR A 526 -19.75 -29.20 4.27
N LEU A 527 -20.82 -29.85 3.89
CA LEU A 527 -22.20 -29.46 4.23
C LEU A 527 -22.81 -30.59 5.08
N ASN A 528 -23.16 -30.30 6.34
CA ASN A 528 -23.64 -31.28 7.31
C ASN A 528 -22.71 -32.50 7.50
N GLY A 529 -21.42 -32.33 7.28
CA GLY A 529 -20.41 -33.40 7.35
C GLY A 529 -20.17 -34.14 6.04
N ASP A 530 -20.95 -33.90 5.00
CA ASP A 530 -20.76 -34.45 3.67
C ASP A 530 -19.81 -33.55 2.88
N LEU A 531 -18.76 -34.14 2.27
CA LEU A 531 -17.75 -33.46 1.50
C LEU A 531 -18.35 -33.00 0.16
N LEU A 532 -18.16 -31.70 -0.16
CA LEU A 532 -18.60 -31.12 -1.42
C LEU A 532 -17.53 -31.25 -2.51
N GLU A 533 -17.93 -31.75 -3.67
CA GLU A 533 -17.07 -31.93 -4.85
C GLU A 533 -17.75 -31.35 -6.11
N ASP A 534 -17.01 -31.31 -7.22
CA ASP A 534 -17.47 -30.84 -8.54
C ASP A 534 -17.84 -29.36 -8.60
N TRP A 535 -16.90 -28.54 -8.17
CA TRP A 535 -17.01 -27.09 -8.17
C TRP A 535 -16.88 -26.46 -9.56
N ARG A 536 -17.55 -25.32 -9.72
CA ARG A 536 -17.34 -24.34 -10.78
C ARG A 536 -16.77 -23.09 -10.16
N VAL A 537 -15.62 -22.63 -10.63
CA VAL A 537 -14.90 -21.50 -10.06
C VAL A 537 -14.79 -20.36 -11.06
N PHE A 538 -15.07 -19.15 -10.61
CA PHE A 538 -15.10 -17.94 -11.42
C PHE A 538 -14.15 -16.89 -10.80
N PRO A 539 -12.91 -16.74 -11.31
CA PRO A 539 -12.05 -15.63 -10.94
C PRO A 539 -12.63 -14.29 -11.42
N LEU A 540 -12.76 -13.31 -10.52
CA LEU A 540 -13.40 -12.01 -10.77
C LEU A 540 -12.44 -10.86 -10.44
N GLU A 541 -11.45 -10.64 -11.26
CA GLU A 541 -10.53 -9.50 -11.11
C GLU A 541 -11.18 -8.16 -11.52
N LEU A 542 -12.33 -8.18 -12.19
CA LEU A 542 -13.09 -7.00 -12.63
C LEU A 542 -12.23 -6.00 -13.43
N LYS A 543 -11.40 -6.52 -14.34
CA LYS A 543 -10.49 -5.69 -15.17
C LYS A 543 -11.19 -4.80 -16.17
N ASP A 544 -12.34 -5.23 -16.67
CA ASP A 544 -13.12 -4.54 -17.71
C ASP A 544 -14.56 -4.34 -17.24
N THR A 545 -14.87 -3.14 -16.80
CA THR A 545 -16.21 -2.78 -16.37
C THR A 545 -17.23 -2.64 -17.52
N ALA A 546 -16.77 -2.55 -18.78
CA ALA A 546 -17.65 -2.52 -19.93
C ALA A 546 -18.40 -3.85 -20.16
N LEU A 547 -17.90 -4.94 -19.57
CA LEU A 547 -18.56 -6.25 -19.60
C LEU A 547 -19.78 -6.34 -18.66
N ILE A 548 -20.04 -5.36 -17.79
CA ILE A 548 -21.13 -5.38 -16.84
C ILE A 548 -22.44 -5.00 -17.56
N PRO A 549 -23.43 -5.88 -17.65
CA PRO A 549 -24.66 -5.69 -18.45
C PRO A 549 -25.72 -4.90 -17.67
N PHE A 550 -25.51 -3.63 -17.46
CA PHE A 550 -26.44 -2.79 -16.70
C PHE A 550 -27.83 -2.72 -17.32
N GLN A 551 -28.84 -2.71 -16.46
CA GLN A 551 -30.24 -2.51 -16.79
C GLN A 551 -30.74 -1.22 -16.15
N THR A 552 -31.48 -0.43 -16.91
CA THR A 552 -32.11 0.78 -16.39
C THR A 552 -33.11 0.42 -15.31
N LEU A 553 -32.97 0.99 -14.12
CA LEU A 553 -33.95 0.86 -13.04
C LEU A 553 -35.28 1.45 -13.52
N ALA A 554 -36.30 0.61 -13.66
CA ALA A 554 -37.57 0.97 -14.29
C ALA A 554 -38.30 2.09 -13.54
N GLY A 555 -38.42 3.25 -14.21
CA GLY A 555 -39.20 4.44 -13.79
C GLY A 555 -38.31 5.65 -13.51
N SER A 556 -38.45 6.68 -14.28
CA SER A 556 -37.71 7.94 -14.38
C SER A 556 -37.78 8.90 -13.15
N ALA A 557 -37.86 8.37 -11.95
CA ALA A 557 -37.54 9.06 -10.70
C ALA A 557 -36.69 8.11 -9.87
N PRO A 558 -35.80 8.58 -8.99
CA PRO A 558 -35.08 7.72 -8.06
C PRO A 558 -36.15 6.95 -7.26
N LYS A 559 -36.51 5.75 -7.75
CA LYS A 559 -37.34 4.87 -6.97
C LYS A 559 -36.41 4.30 -5.92
N ALA A 560 -36.76 4.58 -4.67
CA ALA A 560 -36.31 3.78 -3.56
C ALA A 560 -36.28 2.33 -4.02
N VAL A 561 -35.10 1.71 -4.00
CA VAL A 561 -34.96 0.26 -4.15
C VAL A 561 -35.93 -0.29 -3.14
N SER A 562 -36.98 -1.02 -3.55
CA SER A 562 -38.11 -1.39 -2.72
C SER A 562 -37.73 -2.26 -1.52
N SER A 563 -36.49 -2.68 -1.44
CA SER A 563 -35.80 -3.25 -0.26
C SER A 563 -34.29 -3.18 -0.54
N PRO A 564 -33.43 -2.96 0.48
CA PRO A 564 -32.01 -3.15 0.33
C PRO A 564 -31.75 -4.54 -0.26
N SER A 565 -31.02 -4.61 -1.38
CA SER A 565 -30.64 -5.93 -1.91
C SER A 565 -29.52 -6.49 -1.04
N PRO A 566 -29.70 -7.61 -0.36
CA PRO A 566 -28.58 -8.25 0.35
C PRO A 566 -27.63 -9.00 -0.60
N THR A 567 -27.92 -8.99 -1.89
CA THR A 567 -27.15 -9.70 -2.92
C THR A 567 -26.04 -8.79 -3.46
N PRO A 568 -24.81 -9.28 -3.66
CA PRO A 568 -23.76 -8.50 -4.32
C PRO A 568 -24.25 -7.93 -5.66
N THR A 569 -24.19 -6.60 -5.80
CA THR A 569 -24.84 -5.88 -6.91
C THR A 569 -23.96 -4.74 -7.40
N PHE A 570 -23.83 -4.62 -8.73
CA PHE A 570 -23.22 -3.46 -9.38
C PHE A 570 -24.26 -2.34 -9.53
N TYR A 571 -23.84 -1.12 -9.26
CA TYR A 571 -24.63 0.09 -9.44
C TYR A 571 -23.85 1.07 -10.33
N ARG A 572 -24.54 1.75 -11.25
CA ARG A 572 -23.94 2.72 -12.16
C ARG A 572 -24.70 4.05 -12.14
N GLY A 573 -23.95 5.14 -12.11
CA GLY A 573 -24.44 6.51 -12.27
C GLY A 573 -23.44 7.38 -13.00
N THR A 574 -23.90 8.54 -13.46
CA THR A 574 -23.05 9.49 -14.15
C THR A 574 -23.20 10.90 -13.59
N PHE A 575 -22.13 11.68 -13.67
CA PHE A 575 -22.13 13.10 -13.36
C PHE A 575 -21.32 13.88 -14.40
N ASN A 576 -21.54 15.19 -14.48
CA ASN A 576 -20.81 16.05 -15.40
C ASN A 576 -19.75 16.88 -14.67
N ALA A 577 -18.51 16.85 -15.17
CA ALA A 577 -17.46 17.76 -14.75
C ALA A 577 -17.42 18.98 -15.68
N ASP A 578 -17.47 20.18 -15.07
CA ASP A 578 -17.44 21.44 -15.80
C ASP A 578 -16.02 21.79 -16.24
N THR A 579 -15.78 21.80 -17.54
CA THR A 579 -14.48 22.10 -18.15
C THR A 579 -13.99 23.52 -17.87
N SER A 580 -14.89 24.46 -17.53
CA SER A 580 -14.53 25.84 -17.15
C SER A 580 -13.74 25.90 -15.83
N LEU A 581 -13.77 24.80 -15.04
CA LEU A 581 -13.08 24.70 -13.75
C LEU A 581 -11.64 24.15 -13.87
N LYS A 582 -11.20 23.82 -15.07
CA LYS A 582 -9.84 23.31 -15.29
C LYS A 582 -8.77 24.29 -14.84
N SER A 583 -7.71 23.73 -14.25
CA SER A 583 -6.48 24.47 -13.98
C SER A 583 -5.81 24.92 -15.29
N LYS A 584 -4.81 25.79 -15.18
CA LYS A 584 -3.98 26.17 -16.33
C LYS A 584 -3.28 24.98 -17.01
N ASP A 585 -3.08 23.90 -16.30
CA ASP A 585 -2.48 22.65 -16.79
C ASP A 585 -3.54 21.68 -17.37
N GLY A 586 -4.80 22.13 -17.49
CA GLY A 586 -5.89 21.35 -18.08
C GLY A 586 -6.51 20.30 -17.16
N ILE A 587 -6.16 20.29 -15.88
CA ILE A 587 -6.64 19.30 -14.90
C ILE A 587 -7.92 19.81 -14.23
N LEU A 588 -8.94 18.96 -14.16
CA LEU A 588 -10.18 19.22 -13.42
C LEU A 588 -9.93 19.22 -11.91
N PRO A 589 -10.73 19.93 -11.09
CA PRO A 589 -10.64 19.88 -9.64
C PRO A 589 -10.83 18.46 -9.09
N ASP A 590 -10.08 18.13 -8.04
CA ASP A 590 -10.29 16.93 -7.24
C ASP A 590 -11.65 16.95 -6.54
N SER A 591 -12.09 15.79 -6.07
CA SER A 591 -13.28 15.65 -5.22
C SER A 591 -13.11 14.48 -4.25
N PHE A 592 -14.09 14.31 -3.35
CA PHE A 592 -14.21 13.14 -2.50
C PHE A 592 -15.62 12.58 -2.63
N LEU A 593 -15.74 11.26 -2.80
CA LEU A 593 -17.03 10.59 -2.90
C LEU A 593 -17.48 10.12 -1.52
N ALA A 594 -18.49 10.76 -0.97
CA ALA A 594 -19.12 10.41 0.29
C ALA A 594 -20.19 9.32 0.07
N MET A 595 -20.09 8.25 0.83
CA MET A 595 -20.95 7.06 0.71
C MET A 595 -21.48 6.56 2.08
N PRO A 596 -22.06 7.44 2.93
CA PRO A 596 -22.34 7.10 4.34
C PRO A 596 -23.40 6.01 4.52
N ALA A 597 -24.22 5.75 3.49
CA ALA A 597 -25.28 4.74 3.52
C ALA A 597 -24.88 3.40 2.88
N TRP A 598 -23.72 3.33 2.26
CA TRP A 598 -23.17 2.13 1.64
C TRP A 598 -22.38 1.32 2.68
N SER A 599 -22.27 0.00 2.46
CA SER A 599 -21.64 -0.88 3.44
C SER A 599 -20.19 -1.19 3.10
N LYS A 600 -19.96 -1.95 2.01
CA LYS A 600 -18.64 -2.44 1.60
C LYS A 600 -18.62 -2.81 0.13
N GLY A 601 -17.54 -2.44 -0.56
CA GLY A 601 -17.43 -2.81 -1.95
C GLY A 601 -16.24 -2.21 -2.67
N VAL A 602 -16.34 -2.12 -3.98
CA VAL A 602 -15.28 -1.61 -4.86
C VAL A 602 -15.83 -0.47 -5.70
N LEU A 603 -15.04 0.60 -5.83
CA LEU A 603 -15.39 1.79 -6.61
C LEU A 603 -14.59 1.86 -7.91
N PHE A 604 -15.28 2.14 -9.01
CA PHE A 604 -14.66 2.42 -10.31
C PHE A 604 -15.07 3.81 -10.80
N LEU A 605 -14.12 4.54 -11.36
CA LEU A 605 -14.32 5.83 -12.02
C LEU A 605 -13.85 5.70 -13.48
N ASN A 606 -14.74 5.90 -14.44
CA ASN A 606 -14.42 5.80 -15.87
C ASN A 606 -13.69 4.49 -16.24
N GLY A 607 -14.09 3.37 -15.61
CA GLY A 607 -13.47 2.06 -15.76
C GLY A 607 -12.21 1.82 -14.92
N PHE A 608 -11.64 2.86 -14.29
CA PHE A 608 -10.48 2.72 -13.42
C PHE A 608 -10.88 2.29 -12.00
N ASN A 609 -10.25 1.24 -11.47
CA ASN A 609 -10.49 0.73 -10.12
C ASN A 609 -9.83 1.64 -9.08
N LEU A 610 -10.65 2.38 -8.30
CA LEU A 610 -10.19 3.27 -7.23
C LEU A 610 -9.88 2.53 -5.92
N GLY A 611 -10.29 1.28 -5.77
CA GLY A 611 -10.05 0.47 -4.60
C GLY A 611 -11.30 0.13 -3.79
N TRP A 612 -11.07 -0.45 -2.62
CA TRP A 612 -12.11 -0.86 -1.68
C TRP A 612 -12.69 0.34 -0.92
N TYR A 613 -14.00 0.37 -0.75
CA TYR A 613 -14.68 1.21 0.24
C TYR A 613 -15.34 0.35 1.32
N TRP A 614 -15.30 0.79 2.56
CA TRP A 614 -15.92 0.07 3.68
C TRP A 614 -16.40 1.03 4.77
N PRO A 615 -17.37 1.92 4.49
CA PRO A 615 -17.86 2.90 5.47
C PRO A 615 -18.45 2.27 6.73
N SER A 616 -19.03 1.06 6.64
CA SER A 616 -19.58 0.36 7.81
C SER A 616 -18.50 -0.05 8.83
N ALA A 617 -17.24 -0.22 8.40
CA ALA A 617 -16.10 -0.42 9.29
C ALA A 617 -15.43 0.92 9.67
N GLY A 618 -15.35 1.87 8.73
CA GLY A 618 -14.56 3.08 8.87
C GLY A 618 -13.04 2.80 8.97
N PRO A 619 -12.20 3.80 9.25
CA PRO A 619 -12.54 5.21 9.46
C PRO A 619 -12.75 5.99 8.17
N GLN A 620 -12.35 5.46 7.01
CA GLN A 620 -12.45 6.12 5.72
C GLN A 620 -13.90 6.09 5.23
N MET A 621 -14.58 7.25 5.29
CA MET A 621 -15.98 7.43 4.91
C MET A 621 -16.14 8.01 3.51
N THR A 622 -15.05 8.57 2.94
CA THR A 622 -15.01 9.16 1.62
C THR A 622 -13.86 8.55 0.80
N MET A 623 -14.10 8.40 -0.52
CA MET A 623 -13.07 7.96 -1.46
C MET A 623 -12.53 9.17 -2.24
N TYR A 624 -11.21 9.28 -2.35
CA TYR A 624 -10.57 10.32 -3.13
C TYR A 624 -10.83 10.14 -4.62
N ILE A 625 -11.24 11.21 -5.29
CA ILE A 625 -11.52 11.30 -6.72
C ILE A 625 -10.50 12.26 -7.36
N PRO A 626 -9.39 11.74 -7.90
CA PRO A 626 -8.35 12.58 -8.49
C PRO A 626 -8.83 13.27 -9.76
N GLY A 627 -8.62 14.58 -9.86
CA GLY A 627 -8.95 15.37 -11.06
C GLY A 627 -8.37 14.83 -12.38
N PRO A 628 -7.13 14.33 -12.42
CA PRO A 628 -6.57 13.71 -13.62
C PRO A 628 -7.31 12.47 -14.15
N MET A 629 -8.12 11.82 -13.33
CA MET A 629 -8.92 10.65 -13.71
C MET A 629 -10.32 11.05 -14.20
N LEU A 630 -10.70 12.33 -14.05
CA LEU A 630 -11.93 12.88 -14.58
C LEU A 630 -11.80 13.22 -16.06
N GLN A 631 -12.87 12.96 -16.80
CA GLN A 631 -13.03 13.30 -18.20
C GLN A 631 -13.81 14.61 -18.36
N ASP A 632 -13.62 15.30 -19.48
CA ASP A 632 -14.41 16.45 -19.86
C ASP A 632 -15.87 16.05 -20.07
N GLY A 633 -16.79 16.74 -19.38
CA GLY A 633 -18.21 16.44 -19.44
C GLY A 633 -18.59 15.22 -18.58
N GLN A 634 -19.18 14.20 -19.21
CA GLN A 634 -19.76 13.07 -18.48
C GLN A 634 -18.71 12.11 -17.93
N ASN A 635 -18.83 11.78 -16.64
CA ASN A 635 -18.02 10.79 -15.93
C ASN A 635 -18.91 9.68 -15.39
N GLU A 636 -18.41 8.45 -15.40
CA GLU A 636 -19.11 7.26 -14.94
C GLU A 636 -18.56 6.82 -13.57
N LEU A 637 -19.48 6.53 -12.65
CA LEU A 637 -19.20 5.85 -11.39
C LEU A 637 -19.86 4.49 -11.42
N ILE A 638 -19.09 3.44 -11.06
CA ILE A 638 -19.61 2.09 -10.82
C ILE A 638 -19.22 1.68 -9.40
N LEU A 639 -20.23 1.31 -8.60
CA LEU A 639 -20.06 0.75 -7.28
C LEU A 639 -20.43 -0.72 -7.33
N PHE A 640 -19.54 -1.61 -6.91
CA PHE A 640 -19.86 -3.01 -6.65
C PHE A 640 -20.07 -3.19 -5.15
N GLU A 641 -21.32 -3.14 -4.69
CA GLU A 641 -21.67 -3.34 -3.29
C GLU A 641 -21.78 -4.83 -2.99
N VAL A 642 -21.04 -5.32 -2.00
CA VAL A 642 -20.98 -6.75 -1.66
C VAL A 642 -21.76 -7.11 -0.41
N GLU A 643 -22.22 -6.13 0.38
CA GLU A 643 -22.93 -6.38 1.64
C GLU A 643 -24.40 -6.00 1.59
N ALA A 644 -24.70 -4.72 1.65
CA ALA A 644 -26.06 -4.23 1.70
C ALA A 644 -26.18 -2.84 1.08
N SER A 645 -26.91 -2.73 -0.01
CA SER A 645 -27.19 -1.46 -0.65
C SER A 645 -28.14 -0.58 0.19
N PRO A 646 -28.01 0.75 0.12
CA PRO A 646 -28.95 1.67 0.76
C PRO A 646 -30.32 1.63 0.10
N LYS A 647 -31.34 2.19 0.78
CA LYS A 647 -32.69 2.35 0.23
C LYS A 647 -32.73 3.29 -0.98
N GLU A 648 -31.87 4.29 -0.98
CA GLU A 648 -31.69 5.26 -2.09
C GLU A 648 -30.30 5.06 -2.65
N ALA A 649 -30.23 4.60 -3.89
CA ALA A 649 -28.96 4.33 -4.56
C ALA A 649 -28.36 5.66 -5.05
N SER A 650 -27.75 6.42 -4.15
CA SER A 650 -27.06 7.66 -4.46
C SER A 650 -25.75 7.79 -3.68
N VAL A 651 -24.85 8.63 -4.20
CA VAL A 651 -23.60 9.04 -3.58
C VAL A 651 -23.42 10.53 -3.73
N THR A 652 -22.50 11.16 -2.99
CA THR A 652 -22.31 12.61 -3.08
C THR A 652 -20.83 12.98 -3.22
N LEU A 653 -20.51 13.75 -4.25
CA LEU A 653 -19.18 14.33 -4.44
C LEU A 653 -19.04 15.62 -3.62
N VAL A 654 -18.10 15.65 -2.68
CA VAL A 654 -17.90 16.70 -1.67
C VAL A 654 -16.48 17.28 -1.74
N GLU A 655 -16.28 18.46 -1.09
CA GLU A 655 -14.98 19.15 -1.08
C GLU A 655 -14.05 18.70 0.06
N THR A 656 -14.59 18.05 1.09
CA THR A 656 -13.84 17.70 2.30
C THR A 656 -13.89 16.20 2.52
N PRO A 657 -12.76 15.54 2.76
CA PRO A 657 -12.74 14.13 3.15
C PRO A 657 -13.35 13.94 4.53
N ASP A 658 -13.94 12.77 4.75
CA ASP A 658 -14.41 12.30 6.05
C ASP A 658 -13.73 10.98 6.39
N PHE A 659 -12.91 11.02 7.44
CA PHE A 659 -12.20 9.88 7.99
C PHE A 659 -12.74 9.42 9.36
N TYR A 660 -13.82 10.03 9.86
CA TYR A 660 -14.29 9.78 11.23
C TYR A 660 -15.72 9.25 11.32
N GLY A 661 -16.47 9.26 10.22
CA GLY A 661 -17.89 8.90 10.18
C GLY A 661 -18.79 9.88 10.96
N PRO A 662 -20.10 9.71 10.91
CA PRO A 662 -21.06 10.53 11.66
C PRO A 662 -21.06 10.14 13.15
N LYS A 663 -19.99 10.49 13.89
CA LYS A 663 -19.97 10.32 15.33
C LYS A 663 -20.69 11.48 15.99
N SER A 664 -21.56 11.20 16.99
CA SER A 664 -22.16 12.25 17.78
C SER A 664 -21.09 13.12 18.45
N LYS A 665 -21.38 14.41 18.72
CA LYS A 665 -20.43 15.31 19.40
C LYS A 665 -19.91 14.76 20.75
N GLN A 666 -20.71 13.91 21.43
CA GLN A 666 -20.31 13.19 22.64
C GLN A 666 -19.21 12.13 22.39
N GLN A 667 -19.28 11.41 21.28
CA GLN A 667 -18.26 10.44 20.90
C GLN A 667 -16.95 11.09 20.48
N GLN A 668 -16.99 12.30 19.89
CA GLN A 668 -15.79 13.09 19.58
C GLN A 668 -15.06 13.57 20.84
N GLN A 669 -15.80 13.95 21.90
CA GLN A 669 -15.21 14.35 23.18
C GLN A 669 -14.64 13.17 23.98
N GLN A 670 -15.32 12.03 23.98
CA GLN A 670 -14.81 10.79 24.57
C GLN A 670 -13.57 10.28 23.83
N GLN A 671 -13.56 10.48 22.51
CA GLN A 671 -12.43 10.16 21.65
C GLN A 671 -11.17 10.94 22.01
N GLN A 672 -11.27 12.28 22.14
CA GLN A 672 -10.15 13.13 22.52
C GLN A 672 -9.57 12.78 23.91
N GLN A 673 -10.43 12.35 24.84
CA GLN A 673 -9.99 11.86 26.15
C GLN A 673 -9.29 10.51 26.09
N HIS A 674 -9.75 9.62 25.23
CA HIS A 674 -9.14 8.29 25.03
C HIS A 674 -7.80 8.39 24.28
N ASP A 675 -7.67 9.32 23.32
CA ASP A 675 -6.44 9.56 22.58
C ASP A 675 -5.32 10.13 23.46
N ALA A 676 -5.70 10.96 24.44
CA ALA A 676 -4.78 11.42 25.48
C ALA A 676 -4.27 10.27 26.38
N MET A 677 -5.15 9.33 26.73
CA MET A 677 -4.78 8.13 27.51
C MET A 677 -3.92 7.14 26.71
N ALA A 678 -4.23 6.95 25.42
CA ALA A 678 -3.43 6.07 24.55
C ALA A 678 -2.02 6.62 24.29
N GLN A 679 -1.83 7.95 24.31
CA GLN A 679 -0.51 8.56 24.28
C GLN A 679 0.28 8.30 25.58
N GLU A 680 -0.39 8.25 26.73
CA GLU A 680 0.24 7.84 28.01
C GLU A 680 0.56 6.34 28.02
N GLU A 681 -0.28 5.48 27.43
CA GLU A 681 -0.02 4.04 27.29
C GLU A 681 1.11 3.73 26.32
N MET A 682 1.24 4.43 25.18
CA MET A 682 2.41 4.28 24.28
C MET A 682 3.73 4.68 24.97
N HIS A 683 3.71 5.69 25.87
CA HIS A 683 4.84 5.96 26.76
C HIS A 683 5.10 4.81 27.74
N GLY A 684 4.05 4.16 28.23
CA GLY A 684 4.13 2.95 29.06
C GLY A 684 4.65 1.72 28.32
N PHE A 685 4.28 1.53 27.05
CA PHE A 685 4.78 0.42 26.22
C PHE A 685 6.28 0.55 25.89
N SER A 686 6.78 1.75 25.66
CA SER A 686 8.21 2.02 25.56
C SER A 686 8.96 1.57 26.84
N GLN A 687 8.38 1.80 28.00
CA GLN A 687 8.95 1.33 29.28
C GLN A 687 8.78 -0.19 29.50
N CYS A 688 7.69 -0.81 29.05
CA CYS A 688 7.51 -2.27 29.11
C CYS A 688 8.46 -3.02 28.17
N THR A 689 8.68 -2.51 26.96
CA THR A 689 9.67 -3.10 26.03
C THR A 689 11.08 -2.99 26.59
N LEU A 690 11.41 -1.89 27.24
CA LEU A 690 12.67 -1.74 28.01
C LEU A 690 12.76 -2.71 29.20
N LEU A 691 11.68 -2.95 29.92
CA LEU A 691 11.64 -3.89 31.07
C LEU A 691 11.79 -5.37 30.61
N ILE A 692 11.21 -5.73 29.48
CA ILE A 692 11.37 -7.08 28.89
C ILE A 692 12.81 -7.28 28.39
N LEU A 693 13.43 -6.25 27.83
CA LEU A 693 14.84 -6.27 27.42
C LEU A 693 15.79 -6.32 28.63
N GLU A 694 15.47 -5.64 29.75
CA GLU A 694 16.24 -5.74 30.99
C GLU A 694 16.07 -7.09 31.70
N GLN A 695 14.86 -7.67 31.71
CA GLN A 695 14.63 -9.01 32.24
C GLN A 695 15.30 -10.09 31.40
N GLY A 696 15.34 -9.95 30.06
CA GLY A 696 16.11 -10.82 29.18
C GLY A 696 17.62 -10.76 29.41
N ARG A 697 18.16 -9.58 29.71
CA ARG A 697 19.57 -9.39 30.11
C ARG A 697 19.88 -10.02 31.49
N THR A 698 18.95 -9.94 32.43
CA THR A 698 19.12 -10.50 33.79
C THR A 698 19.01 -12.03 33.79
N LEU A 699 18.21 -12.62 32.90
CA LEU A 699 18.11 -14.07 32.72
C LEU A 699 19.35 -14.67 32.03
N ASN A 700 19.93 -13.97 31.05
CA ASN A 700 21.19 -14.39 30.41
C ASN A 700 22.41 -14.25 31.36
N ALA A 701 22.44 -13.20 32.19
CA ALA A 701 23.49 -13.06 33.21
C ALA A 701 23.42 -14.15 34.28
N LYS A 702 22.23 -14.62 34.66
CA LYS A 702 22.06 -15.73 35.62
C LYS A 702 22.36 -17.12 35.03
N ARG A 703 22.23 -17.29 33.69
CA ARG A 703 22.65 -18.54 33.02
C ARG A 703 24.17 -18.65 32.86
N MET A 704 24.90 -17.53 32.76
CA MET A 704 26.37 -17.53 32.68
C MET A 704 27.06 -17.70 34.05
N SER A 705 26.37 -17.46 35.18
CA SER A 705 26.95 -17.62 36.52
C SER A 705 26.70 -19.00 37.16
N SER A 706 26.02 -19.94 36.46
CA SER A 706 25.78 -21.33 36.94
C SER A 706 26.59 -22.38 36.22
N THR A 707 27.61 -21.97 35.45
CA THR A 707 28.54 -22.89 34.78
C THR A 707 29.98 -22.39 34.98
N VAL A 708 30.41 -22.35 36.25
CA VAL A 708 31.80 -22.38 36.69
C VAL A 708 31.85 -23.26 37.95
#